data_42f4cbc09e26e5b8735d18d051460f35
#
_entry.id   42f4cbc09e26e5b8735d18d051460f35
#
_cell.length_a   1.000
_cell.length_b   1.000
_cell.length_c   1.000
_cell.angle_alpha   90.00
_cell.angle_beta   90.00
_cell.angle_gamma   90.00
#
_symmetry.space_group_name_H-M   'P 1'
#
loop_
_entity.id
_entity.type
_entity.pdbx_description
1 polymer ?
#
loop_
_entity_poly.entity_id
_entity_poly.type
_entity_poly.pdbx_seq_one_letter_code
_entity_poly.pdbx_strand_id
1 'polypeptide(L)'
;MVFMGDRTTLLETGRFVQRHQEHAVDTVETAEDESEARHRRAAENGDTESMSVLGSLLLRRGDLDGAEPYLRAATADGDRAAANNLGVLLHQRGYADEAAGWWRIAAVAGSAAAAHALGRHYRERGDEPAAEYWLRQSAEQGHALGAYALADLLEHRSDVGAERWLRAAAEQGHREAAYRLARTLDRRAAAEARTGVGAAGILPGDAGTPGGRRDGRSGAVRGRGHLDFDTGTRHPGAAAAARTGSGLGPSGTRYPGFGYAEAEDGSGAVAGELEGLVTGVRREGTDADPPAVKAQGRAAGTAGGPGTGTRHAVGSGRTGAGPGTGTRHTGTGAGELPPAVEAEQWYRQAAARGHRRAALHLGAILEERGELKEAGRWYLTSAKDGEPRAACALGFLLRDAGDEESAAVWWLRAAQDGDGNAANALGALHAARGEQQTAERWYRAALDAGDVNGAYNLGLLCAAQGRTAQADQWYRRAAYAGHREAANALAILLLQGGDAAGAEPWFSKAAEAGSVDAAFNLGILHAGRGDDRTAFVWYERAAAAGHTEAALQVGIALLRDGEEQDAERHLRCAAGSGSAEAAFRLATLLDSRQPPAGPPGLGETLNEKTECEEWYERAAEQGHRRAQVRVGMLAAGRGDLEGAARWYREAAEAGSRNGAFNLGLLLAREGSEPEAALWWSRAAHAGHGRAALRLALLAARHGELDEGERWCARAVELGPAEVAERAARLREALHQELTA
;
A
#
# COMPACT_ATOMS: atom_id res chain seq x y z
N MET A 1 8.83 -18.75 31.92
CA MET A 1 9.22 -17.34 31.99
C MET A 1 8.50 -16.72 33.15
N VAL A 2 9.21 -16.41 34.21
CA VAL A 2 8.62 -15.86 35.44
C VAL A 2 8.22 -14.43 35.14
N PHE A 3 6.92 -14.14 35.16
CA PHE A 3 6.42 -12.77 35.15
C PHE A 3 6.79 -12.13 36.50
N MET A 4 7.82 -11.30 36.52
CA MET A 4 8.01 -10.32 37.57
C MET A 4 6.89 -9.29 37.43
N GLY A 5 5.75 -9.58 38.01
CA GLY A 5 4.70 -8.61 38.23
C GLY A 5 5.19 -7.54 39.19
N ASP A 6 4.89 -6.32 38.81
CA ASP A 6 5.22 -5.09 39.50
C ASP A 6 4.88 -5.24 41.05
N ARG A 7 5.91 -5.31 41.89
CA ARG A 7 5.78 -5.51 43.32
C ARG A 7 4.92 -4.44 44.00
N THR A 8 4.79 -3.29 43.37
CA THR A 8 4.08 -2.13 43.93
C THR A 8 2.56 -2.20 43.84
N THR A 9 2.00 -3.06 42.95
CA THR A 9 0.55 -3.12 42.72
C THR A 9 -0.22 -4.04 43.65
N LEU A 10 0.48 -4.81 44.47
CA LEU A 10 -0.16 -5.70 45.46
C LEU A 10 -0.43 -5.02 46.82
N LEU A 11 0.11 -3.82 47.04
CA LEU A 11 -0.02 -3.11 48.30
C LEU A 11 -1.19 -2.11 48.27
N GLU A 12 -2.10 -2.21 49.24
CA GLU A 12 -3.11 -1.19 49.51
C GLU A 12 -2.48 0.03 50.15
N THR A 13 -2.10 1.01 49.36
CA THR A 13 -1.76 2.33 49.85
C THR A 13 -2.58 3.34 49.06
N GLY A 14 -3.46 4.04 49.76
CA GLY A 14 -4.48 4.94 49.23
C GLY A 14 -4.01 6.19 48.48
N ARG A 15 -2.85 6.19 47.83
CA ARG A 15 -2.41 7.30 46.96
C ARG A 15 -1.50 6.79 45.82
N PHE A 16 -1.96 6.93 44.60
CA PHE A 16 -1.13 6.85 43.37
C PHE A 16 -0.11 7.99 43.37
N VAL A 17 1.19 7.69 43.38
CA VAL A 17 2.25 8.67 43.11
C VAL A 17 2.68 8.49 41.66
N GLN A 18 2.26 9.43 40.79
CA GLN A 18 2.84 9.61 39.46
C GLN A 18 4.31 10.06 39.61
N ARG A 19 5.24 9.33 39.02
CA ARG A 19 6.63 9.77 38.85
C ARG A 19 6.68 10.95 37.90
N HIS A 20 7.00 12.12 38.37
CA HIS A 20 7.51 13.24 37.60
C HIS A 20 8.96 13.55 38.00
N GLN A 21 9.82 13.43 37.02
CA GLN A 21 11.12 14.09 36.78
C GLN A 21 12.21 14.16 37.87
N GLU A 22 13.42 13.83 37.41
CA GLU A 22 14.72 13.62 38.07
C GLU A 22 15.34 14.80 38.90
N HIS A 23 14.59 15.85 39.18
CA HIS A 23 15.05 16.94 40.08
C HIS A 23 14.29 17.00 41.43
N ALA A 24 13.50 15.98 41.74
CA ALA A 24 12.77 15.89 42.99
C ALA A 24 13.26 14.74 43.91
N VAL A 25 14.32 14.02 43.51
CA VAL A 25 14.73 12.80 44.23
C VAL A 25 15.18 13.10 45.63
N ASP A 26 16.01 14.13 45.87
CA ASP A 26 16.53 14.45 47.19
C ASP A 26 15.47 15.01 48.18
N THR A 27 14.44 15.70 47.66
CA THR A 27 13.37 16.24 48.51
C THR A 27 12.27 15.21 48.83
N VAL A 28 12.14 14.17 48.00
CA VAL A 28 11.17 13.07 48.22
C VAL A 28 11.71 12.08 49.22
N GLU A 29 12.99 11.72 49.19
CA GLU A 29 13.60 10.81 50.16
C GLU A 29 13.55 11.39 51.59
N THR A 30 13.82 12.70 51.76
CA THR A 30 13.72 13.34 53.09
C THR A 30 12.28 13.38 53.61
N ALA A 31 11.29 13.60 52.75
CA ALA A 31 9.87 13.60 53.13
C ALA A 31 9.33 12.20 53.44
N GLU A 32 9.83 11.17 52.76
CA GLU A 32 9.48 9.76 53.07
C GLU A 32 10.09 9.32 54.40
N ASP A 33 11.33 9.70 54.68
CA ASP A 33 11.98 9.38 55.96
C ASP A 33 11.34 10.10 57.16
N GLU A 34 10.92 11.36 57.00
CA GLU A 34 10.15 12.07 58.02
C GLU A 34 8.74 11.47 58.26
N SER A 35 8.12 10.97 57.17
CA SER A 35 6.84 10.28 57.22
C SER A 35 6.98 8.95 57.96
N GLU A 36 8.01 8.17 57.63
CA GLU A 36 8.31 6.91 58.33
C GLU A 36 8.57 7.09 59.80
N ALA A 37 9.40 8.09 60.18
CA ALA A 37 9.69 8.41 61.56
C ALA A 37 8.43 8.79 62.37
N ARG A 38 7.48 9.50 61.74
CA ARG A 38 6.17 9.81 62.35
C ARG A 38 5.34 8.55 62.59
N HIS A 39 5.18 7.70 61.58
CA HIS A 39 4.42 6.48 61.67
C HIS A 39 5.07 5.48 62.66
N ARG A 40 6.40 5.44 62.75
CA ARG A 40 7.11 4.60 63.72
C ARG A 40 6.79 5.00 65.15
N ARG A 41 6.85 6.29 65.48
CA ARG A 41 6.46 6.79 66.83
C ARG A 41 4.99 6.55 67.15
N ALA A 42 4.09 6.70 66.17
CA ALA A 42 2.69 6.46 66.39
C ALA A 42 2.38 4.94 66.55
N ALA A 43 3.07 4.11 65.75
CA ALA A 43 2.98 2.64 65.86
C ALA A 43 3.49 2.11 67.22
N GLU A 44 4.58 2.69 67.76
CA GLU A 44 5.09 2.42 69.08
C GLU A 44 4.06 2.77 70.25
N ASN A 45 3.18 3.74 69.97
CA ASN A 45 2.09 4.14 70.81
C ASN A 45 0.79 3.32 70.62
N GLY A 46 0.84 2.29 69.76
CA GLY A 46 -0.30 1.38 69.58
C GLY A 46 -1.29 1.85 68.49
N ASP A 47 -0.94 2.81 67.62
CA ASP A 47 -1.82 3.27 66.54
C ASP A 47 -1.82 2.28 65.39
N THR A 48 -2.93 1.57 65.21
CA THR A 48 -3.12 0.51 64.22
C THR A 48 -2.95 1.01 62.81
N GLU A 49 -3.45 2.21 62.46
CA GLU A 49 -3.31 2.79 61.10
C GLU A 49 -1.83 3.05 60.81
N SER A 50 -1.08 3.63 61.75
CA SER A 50 0.35 3.86 61.59
C SER A 50 1.16 2.55 61.51
N MET A 51 0.78 1.50 62.27
CA MET A 51 1.38 0.16 62.12
C MET A 51 1.18 -0.41 60.71
N SER A 52 -0.02 -0.30 60.17
CA SER A 52 -0.34 -0.75 58.81
C SER A 52 0.45 0.02 57.75
N VAL A 53 0.52 1.35 57.86
CA VAL A 53 1.29 2.20 56.98
C VAL A 53 2.79 1.92 57.06
N LEU A 54 3.35 1.86 58.29
CA LEU A 54 4.76 1.55 58.51
C LEU A 54 5.14 0.17 57.97
N GLY A 55 4.33 -0.86 58.24
CA GLY A 55 4.51 -2.19 57.71
C GLY A 55 4.50 -2.21 56.16
N SER A 56 3.64 -1.41 55.54
CA SER A 56 3.59 -1.27 54.09
C SER A 56 4.83 -0.58 53.50
N LEU A 57 5.36 0.45 54.17
CA LEU A 57 6.59 1.16 53.76
C LEU A 57 7.81 0.24 53.86
N LEU A 58 7.98 -0.48 54.97
CA LEU A 58 9.07 -1.45 55.16
C LEU A 58 9.00 -2.57 54.11
N LEU A 59 7.79 -3.08 53.83
CA LEU A 59 7.57 -4.11 52.82
C LEU A 59 7.97 -3.60 51.42
N ARG A 60 7.68 -2.35 51.05
CA ARG A 60 8.11 -1.73 49.79
C ARG A 60 9.63 -1.64 49.69
N ARG A 61 10.32 -1.29 50.78
CA ARG A 61 11.79 -1.23 50.82
C ARG A 61 12.44 -2.62 50.78
N GLY A 62 11.66 -3.67 50.92
CA GLY A 62 12.12 -5.07 50.94
C GLY A 62 12.59 -5.52 52.35
N ASP A 63 12.39 -4.71 53.36
CA ASP A 63 12.63 -5.12 54.77
C ASP A 63 11.45 -5.95 55.28
N LEU A 64 11.50 -7.24 54.94
CA LEU A 64 10.44 -8.17 55.29
C LEU A 64 10.40 -8.46 56.78
N ASP A 65 11.59 -8.48 57.44
CA ASP A 65 11.70 -8.80 58.89
C ASP A 65 11.22 -7.62 59.75
N GLY A 66 11.53 -6.38 59.32
CA GLY A 66 11.02 -5.18 59.95
C GLY A 66 9.54 -4.95 59.76
N ALA A 67 8.98 -5.36 58.60
CA ALA A 67 7.56 -5.17 58.27
C ALA A 67 6.63 -6.13 59.04
N GLU A 68 7.04 -7.40 59.26
CA GLU A 68 6.18 -8.46 59.76
C GLU A 68 5.54 -8.14 61.13
N PRO A 69 6.27 -7.68 62.17
CA PRO A 69 5.67 -7.46 63.50
C PRO A 69 4.57 -6.38 63.44
N TYR A 70 4.77 -5.32 62.68
CA TYR A 70 3.78 -4.25 62.50
C TYR A 70 2.54 -4.71 61.74
N LEU A 71 2.73 -5.47 60.65
CA LEU A 71 1.62 -6.00 59.88
C LEU A 71 0.81 -7.04 60.71
N ARG A 72 1.47 -7.89 61.47
CA ARG A 72 0.77 -8.85 62.37
C ARG A 72 -0.02 -8.14 63.45
N ALA A 73 0.54 -7.09 64.09
CA ALA A 73 -0.14 -6.30 65.07
C ALA A 73 -1.39 -5.61 64.52
N ALA A 74 -1.23 -4.87 63.40
CA ALA A 74 -2.34 -4.20 62.74
C ALA A 74 -3.44 -5.19 62.28
N THR A 75 -3.04 -6.38 61.83
CA THR A 75 -3.99 -7.42 61.41
C THR A 75 -4.76 -7.99 62.60
N ALA A 76 -4.14 -8.12 63.76
CA ALA A 76 -4.81 -8.57 64.97
C ALA A 76 -5.91 -7.60 65.43
N ASP A 77 -5.75 -6.31 65.15
CA ASP A 77 -6.74 -5.27 65.40
C ASP A 77 -7.79 -5.15 64.26
N GLY A 78 -7.73 -6.04 63.27
CA GLY A 78 -8.74 -6.15 62.19
C GLY A 78 -8.49 -5.30 60.95
N ASP A 79 -7.28 -4.76 60.78
CA ASP A 79 -6.95 -3.99 59.58
C ASP A 79 -6.80 -4.93 58.36
N ARG A 80 -7.71 -4.76 57.40
CA ARG A 80 -7.74 -5.54 56.16
C ARG A 80 -6.56 -5.23 55.23
N ALA A 81 -6.03 -3.99 55.23
CA ALA A 81 -4.89 -3.61 54.41
C ALA A 81 -3.62 -4.28 54.98
N ALA A 82 -3.43 -4.30 56.29
CA ALA A 82 -2.36 -5.04 56.93
C ALA A 82 -2.45 -6.55 56.66
N ALA A 83 -3.64 -7.14 56.69
CA ALA A 83 -3.83 -8.55 56.37
C ALA A 83 -3.47 -8.87 54.90
N ASN A 84 -3.83 -7.98 53.96
CA ASN A 84 -3.41 -8.11 52.56
C ASN A 84 -1.88 -8.04 52.44
N ASN A 85 -1.25 -7.04 53.05
CA ASN A 85 0.19 -6.82 53.00
C ASN A 85 0.99 -7.93 53.69
N LEU A 86 0.45 -8.51 54.75
CA LEU A 86 1.02 -9.71 55.41
C LEU A 86 0.99 -10.93 54.48
N GLY A 87 -0.12 -11.11 53.72
CA GLY A 87 -0.17 -12.10 52.65
C GLY A 87 0.88 -11.88 51.57
N VAL A 88 1.11 -10.62 51.14
CA VAL A 88 2.17 -10.29 50.16
C VAL A 88 3.56 -10.63 50.74
N LEU A 89 3.83 -10.27 51.97
CA LEU A 89 5.09 -10.58 52.66
C LEU A 89 5.36 -12.09 52.72
N LEU A 90 4.37 -12.87 53.16
CA LEU A 90 4.49 -14.33 53.24
C LEU A 90 4.69 -14.98 51.88
N HIS A 91 4.02 -14.49 50.88
CA HIS A 91 4.23 -14.96 49.50
C HIS A 91 5.65 -14.67 48.98
N GLN A 92 6.20 -13.50 49.30
CA GLN A 92 7.59 -13.17 48.94
C GLN A 92 8.62 -14.06 49.63
N ARG A 93 8.30 -14.55 50.81
CA ARG A 93 9.12 -15.53 51.54
C ARG A 93 8.90 -16.98 51.11
N GLY A 94 7.96 -17.23 50.16
CA GLY A 94 7.69 -18.55 49.65
C GLY A 94 6.60 -19.33 50.43
N TYR A 95 5.93 -18.73 51.44
CA TYR A 95 4.84 -19.34 52.23
C TYR A 95 3.49 -19.09 51.54
N ALA A 96 3.32 -19.64 50.34
CA ALA A 96 2.17 -19.34 49.47
C ALA A 96 0.82 -19.74 50.08
N ASP A 97 0.76 -20.84 50.85
CA ASP A 97 -0.48 -21.32 51.45
C ASP A 97 -0.90 -20.47 52.66
N GLU A 98 0.07 -20.04 53.47
CA GLU A 98 -0.20 -19.09 54.58
C GLU A 98 -0.63 -17.73 54.02
N ALA A 99 0.04 -17.26 52.96
CA ALA A 99 -0.32 -16.03 52.24
C ALA A 99 -1.77 -16.08 51.78
N ALA A 100 -2.21 -17.19 51.17
CA ALA A 100 -3.58 -17.38 50.72
C ALA A 100 -4.59 -17.33 51.90
N GLY A 101 -4.21 -17.83 53.09
CA GLY A 101 -5.02 -17.70 54.28
C GLY A 101 -5.29 -16.25 54.68
N TRP A 102 -4.24 -15.43 54.71
CA TRP A 102 -4.36 -14.00 55.02
C TRP A 102 -5.07 -13.20 53.93
N TRP A 103 -4.81 -13.48 52.66
CA TRP A 103 -5.57 -12.87 51.58
C TRP A 103 -7.05 -13.21 51.62
N ARG A 104 -7.42 -14.44 52.04
CA ARG A 104 -8.83 -14.81 52.22
C ARG A 104 -9.50 -13.99 53.31
N ILE A 105 -8.81 -13.80 54.44
CA ILE A 105 -9.32 -12.96 55.53
C ILE A 105 -9.53 -11.53 55.06
N ALA A 106 -8.52 -10.95 54.38
CA ALA A 106 -8.60 -9.60 53.85
C ALA A 106 -9.68 -9.45 52.78
N ALA A 107 -9.81 -10.42 51.84
CA ALA A 107 -10.81 -10.41 50.78
C ALA A 107 -12.24 -10.50 51.32
N VAL A 108 -12.49 -11.35 52.33
CA VAL A 108 -13.80 -11.42 53.01
C VAL A 108 -14.12 -10.11 53.73
N ALA A 109 -13.10 -9.43 54.26
CA ALA A 109 -13.24 -8.09 54.87
C ALA A 109 -13.38 -6.97 53.81
N GLY A 110 -13.48 -7.32 52.51
CA GLY A 110 -13.71 -6.37 51.42
C GLY A 110 -12.46 -5.75 50.82
N SER A 111 -11.29 -6.40 50.91
CA SER A 111 -10.08 -5.98 50.18
C SER A 111 -10.09 -6.51 48.75
N ALA A 112 -10.29 -5.63 47.78
CA ALA A 112 -10.28 -5.97 46.38
C ALA A 112 -8.89 -6.43 45.89
N ALA A 113 -7.82 -5.87 46.46
CA ALA A 113 -6.44 -6.26 46.13
C ALA A 113 -6.14 -7.69 46.65
N ALA A 114 -6.60 -8.03 47.86
CA ALA A 114 -6.47 -9.37 48.43
C ALA A 114 -7.27 -10.41 47.61
N ALA A 115 -8.50 -10.07 47.20
CA ALA A 115 -9.29 -10.92 46.31
C ALA A 115 -8.57 -11.18 44.94
N HIS A 116 -7.94 -10.18 44.38
CA HIS A 116 -7.10 -10.35 43.19
C HIS A 116 -5.90 -11.27 43.44
N ALA A 117 -5.16 -11.04 44.56
CA ALA A 117 -4.01 -11.86 44.89
C ALA A 117 -4.40 -13.34 45.11
N LEU A 118 -5.53 -13.57 45.80
CA LEU A 118 -6.09 -14.89 46.04
C LEU A 118 -6.54 -15.56 44.73
N GLY A 119 -7.18 -14.82 43.83
CA GLY A 119 -7.57 -15.31 42.51
C GLY A 119 -6.37 -15.73 41.65
N ARG A 120 -5.27 -14.96 41.69
CA ARG A 120 -4.00 -15.35 41.05
C ARG A 120 -3.42 -16.64 41.68
N HIS A 121 -3.41 -16.74 43.01
CA HIS A 121 -2.92 -17.93 43.69
C HIS A 121 -3.67 -19.21 43.27
N TYR A 122 -5.00 -19.16 43.16
CA TYR A 122 -5.80 -20.30 42.71
C TYR A 122 -5.56 -20.60 41.22
N ARG A 123 -5.37 -19.58 40.38
CA ARG A 123 -5.02 -19.77 38.97
C ARG A 123 -3.67 -20.48 38.79
N GLU A 124 -2.66 -20.10 39.55
CA GLU A 124 -1.34 -20.76 39.57
C GLU A 124 -1.41 -22.23 39.98
N ARG A 125 -2.39 -22.60 40.79
CA ARG A 125 -2.68 -23.98 41.22
C ARG A 125 -3.58 -24.75 40.23
N GLY A 126 -4.10 -24.10 39.20
CA GLY A 126 -5.03 -24.71 38.25
C GLY A 126 -6.47 -24.85 38.76
N ASP A 127 -6.83 -24.25 39.91
CA ASP A 127 -8.20 -24.18 40.40
C ASP A 127 -8.91 -22.98 39.76
N GLU A 128 -9.32 -23.17 38.49
CA GLU A 128 -9.97 -22.12 37.74
C GLU A 128 -11.32 -21.64 38.30
N PRO A 129 -12.20 -22.50 38.87
CA PRO A 129 -13.44 -22.04 39.49
C PRO A 129 -13.21 -21.12 40.71
N ALA A 130 -12.26 -21.46 41.57
CA ALA A 130 -11.91 -20.61 42.68
C ALA A 130 -11.21 -19.32 42.23
N ALA A 131 -10.36 -19.38 41.22
CA ALA A 131 -9.73 -18.22 40.62
C ALA A 131 -10.78 -17.25 40.05
N GLU A 132 -11.73 -17.76 39.26
CA GLU A 132 -12.82 -16.96 38.73
C GLU A 132 -13.66 -16.28 39.79
N TYR A 133 -14.03 -17.01 40.83
CA TYR A 133 -14.81 -16.47 41.93
C TYR A 133 -14.12 -15.25 42.58
N TRP A 134 -12.85 -15.40 42.95
CA TRP A 134 -12.13 -14.34 43.66
C TRP A 134 -11.76 -13.17 42.73
N LEU A 135 -11.42 -13.43 41.48
CA LEU A 135 -11.17 -12.38 40.49
C LEU A 135 -12.44 -11.58 40.19
N ARG A 136 -13.61 -12.25 40.17
CA ARG A 136 -14.91 -11.58 40.00
C ARG A 136 -15.22 -10.69 41.17
N GLN A 137 -15.01 -11.17 42.39
CA GLN A 137 -15.16 -10.35 43.61
C GLN A 137 -14.27 -9.10 43.58
N SER A 138 -13.02 -9.26 43.16
CA SER A 138 -12.08 -8.14 43.00
C SER A 138 -12.55 -7.14 41.95
N ALA A 139 -13.01 -7.64 40.78
CA ALA A 139 -13.49 -6.83 39.67
C ALA A 139 -14.77 -6.05 39.99
N GLU A 140 -15.72 -6.69 40.70
CA GLU A 140 -16.98 -6.07 41.14
C GLU A 140 -16.76 -4.96 42.18
N GLN A 141 -15.68 -5.05 42.96
CA GLN A 141 -15.23 -4.00 43.85
C GLN A 141 -14.43 -2.89 43.18
N GLY A 142 -14.34 -2.92 41.87
CA GLY A 142 -13.68 -1.87 41.09
C GLY A 142 -12.16 -1.96 41.03
N HIS A 143 -11.56 -3.13 41.21
CA HIS A 143 -10.10 -3.29 41.13
C HIS A 143 -9.66 -3.57 39.67
N ALA A 144 -8.93 -2.64 39.08
CA ALA A 144 -8.52 -2.72 37.65
C ALA A 144 -7.76 -4.00 37.29
N LEU A 145 -6.82 -4.43 38.16
CA LEU A 145 -6.05 -5.65 37.92
C LEU A 145 -6.92 -6.90 38.06
N GLY A 146 -7.89 -6.88 39.01
CA GLY A 146 -8.86 -7.98 39.17
C GLY A 146 -9.75 -8.13 37.96
N ALA A 147 -10.28 -7.03 37.45
CA ALA A 147 -11.10 -7.00 36.23
C ALA A 147 -10.29 -7.46 34.99
N TYR A 148 -9.04 -7.03 34.87
CA TYR A 148 -8.14 -7.47 33.78
C TYR A 148 -7.81 -8.98 33.86
N ALA A 149 -7.48 -9.48 35.09
CA ALA A 149 -7.16 -10.88 35.28
C ALA A 149 -8.39 -11.80 35.05
N LEU A 150 -9.59 -11.34 35.43
CA LEU A 150 -10.84 -12.02 35.13
C LEU A 150 -11.11 -12.06 33.63
N ALA A 151 -10.93 -10.94 32.95
CA ALA A 151 -11.08 -10.88 31.50
C ALA A 151 -10.11 -11.83 30.77
N ASP A 152 -8.86 -11.88 31.21
CA ASP A 152 -7.84 -12.80 30.67
C ASP A 152 -8.23 -14.27 30.86
N LEU A 153 -8.82 -14.63 32.01
CA LEU A 153 -9.34 -15.97 32.25
C LEU A 153 -10.52 -16.32 31.35
N LEU A 154 -11.45 -15.37 31.15
CA LEU A 154 -12.63 -15.55 30.31
C LEU A 154 -12.26 -15.61 28.81
N GLU A 155 -11.29 -14.80 28.35
CA GLU A 155 -10.78 -14.86 26.97
C GLU A 155 -10.21 -16.26 26.63
N HIS A 156 -9.48 -16.90 27.53
CA HIS A 156 -8.98 -18.26 27.34
C HIS A 156 -10.09 -19.29 27.13
N ARG A 157 -11.26 -19.04 27.66
CA ARG A 157 -12.46 -19.88 27.45
C ARG A 157 -13.35 -19.40 26.31
N SER A 158 -12.93 -18.38 25.57
CA SER A 158 -13.74 -17.74 24.51
C SER A 158 -15.10 -17.25 25.04
N ASP A 159 -15.18 -16.81 26.28
CA ASP A 159 -16.39 -16.28 26.89
C ASP A 159 -16.64 -14.84 26.46
N VAL A 160 -17.86 -14.58 25.99
CA VAL A 160 -18.31 -13.25 25.51
C VAL A 160 -18.26 -12.19 26.64
N GLY A 161 -18.31 -12.60 27.90
CA GLY A 161 -18.21 -11.71 29.05
C GLY A 161 -16.86 -11.04 29.26
N ALA A 162 -15.80 -11.49 28.57
CA ALA A 162 -14.44 -10.95 28.69
C ALA A 162 -14.38 -9.47 28.35
N GLU A 163 -15.06 -9.02 27.27
CA GLU A 163 -15.07 -7.62 26.82
C GLU A 163 -15.57 -6.65 27.88
N ARG A 164 -16.62 -7.02 28.60
CA ARG A 164 -17.16 -6.21 29.71
C ARG A 164 -16.11 -5.91 30.76
N TRP A 165 -15.31 -6.92 31.12
CA TRP A 165 -14.29 -6.77 32.16
C TRP A 165 -13.04 -6.08 31.65
N LEU A 166 -12.68 -6.23 30.34
CA LEU A 166 -11.65 -5.41 29.70
C LEU A 166 -12.05 -3.94 29.76
N ARG A 167 -13.31 -3.62 29.45
CA ARG A 167 -13.84 -2.25 29.50
C ARG A 167 -13.76 -1.68 30.92
N ALA A 168 -14.23 -2.43 31.91
CA ALA A 168 -14.17 -2.00 33.28
C ALA A 168 -12.72 -1.74 33.77
N ALA A 169 -11.77 -2.58 33.38
CA ALA A 169 -10.36 -2.38 33.71
C ALA A 169 -9.76 -1.16 32.96
N ALA A 170 -10.12 -0.97 31.70
CA ALA A 170 -9.66 0.15 30.85
C ALA A 170 -10.16 1.50 31.39
N GLU A 171 -11.42 1.59 31.78
CA GLU A 171 -12.03 2.78 32.39
C GLU A 171 -11.29 3.19 33.65
N GLN A 172 -10.79 2.21 34.43
CA GLN A 172 -9.99 2.45 35.62
C GLN A 172 -8.51 2.71 35.32
N GLY A 173 -8.14 2.78 34.06
CA GLY A 173 -6.82 3.19 33.68
C GLY A 173 -5.83 2.08 33.38
N HIS A 174 -6.26 0.82 33.32
CA HIS A 174 -5.37 -0.27 33.01
C HIS A 174 -4.98 -0.26 31.52
N ARG A 175 -3.73 0.13 31.22
CA ARG A 175 -3.24 0.37 29.85
C ARG A 175 -3.33 -0.86 28.93
N GLU A 176 -3.02 -2.05 29.47
CA GLU A 176 -3.08 -3.31 28.70
C GLU A 176 -4.52 -3.71 28.38
N ALA A 177 -5.47 -3.50 29.34
CA ALA A 177 -6.88 -3.74 29.11
C ALA A 177 -7.45 -2.82 28.02
N ALA A 178 -7.09 -1.53 28.05
CA ALA A 178 -7.46 -0.57 27.01
C ALA A 178 -6.94 -0.98 25.64
N TYR A 179 -5.70 -1.46 25.55
CA TYR A 179 -5.11 -1.96 24.32
C TYR A 179 -5.83 -3.23 23.79
N ARG A 180 -6.07 -4.21 24.67
CA ARG A 180 -6.80 -5.44 24.27
C ARG A 180 -8.24 -5.17 23.86
N LEU A 181 -8.93 -4.28 24.59
CA LEU A 181 -10.28 -3.84 24.21
C LEU A 181 -10.29 -3.18 22.83
N ALA A 182 -9.36 -2.25 22.57
CA ALA A 182 -9.21 -1.62 21.27
C ALA A 182 -9.03 -2.67 20.17
N ARG A 183 -8.16 -3.65 20.35
CA ARG A 183 -7.95 -4.75 19.39
C ARG A 183 -9.20 -5.60 19.14
N THR A 184 -10.03 -5.85 20.16
CA THR A 184 -11.26 -6.63 19.97
C THR A 184 -12.30 -5.85 19.19
N LEU A 185 -12.43 -4.56 19.45
CA LEU A 185 -13.30 -3.66 18.73
C LEU A 185 -12.85 -3.46 17.26
N ASP A 186 -11.56 -3.33 17.04
CA ASP A 186 -10.96 -3.18 15.71
C ASP A 186 -11.22 -4.44 14.85
N ARG A 187 -11.02 -5.63 15.40
CA ARG A 187 -11.38 -6.90 14.73
C ARG A 187 -12.87 -7.01 14.41
N ARG A 188 -13.74 -6.49 15.30
CA ARG A 188 -15.20 -6.45 15.06
C ARG A 188 -15.52 -5.50 13.90
N ALA A 189 -14.96 -4.29 13.90
CA ALA A 189 -15.14 -3.32 12.82
C ALA A 189 -14.69 -3.90 11.46
N ALA A 190 -13.55 -4.57 11.42
CA ALA A 190 -13.05 -5.23 10.22
C ALA A 190 -13.94 -6.41 9.74
N ALA A 191 -14.57 -7.14 10.65
CA ALA A 191 -15.53 -8.20 10.32
C ALA A 191 -16.84 -7.63 9.76
N GLU A 192 -17.36 -6.56 10.35
CA GLU A 192 -18.57 -5.86 9.89
C GLU A 192 -18.36 -5.25 8.50
N ALA A 193 -17.19 -4.65 8.23
CA ALA A 193 -16.85 -4.13 6.92
C ALA A 193 -16.84 -5.22 5.84
N ARG A 194 -16.32 -6.42 6.14
CA ARG A 194 -16.32 -7.57 5.21
C ARG A 194 -17.73 -8.11 4.92
N THR A 195 -18.61 -8.15 5.91
CA THR A 195 -20.00 -8.62 5.75
C THR A 195 -20.86 -7.58 5.04
N GLY A 196 -20.63 -6.28 5.27
CA GLY A 196 -21.33 -5.18 4.60
C GLY A 196 -21.04 -5.10 3.09
N VAL A 197 -19.82 -5.42 2.65
CA VAL A 197 -19.46 -5.49 1.21
C VAL A 197 -20.15 -6.67 0.51
N GLY A 198 -20.38 -7.79 1.22
CA GLY A 198 -21.10 -8.94 0.68
C GLY A 198 -22.61 -8.73 0.50
N ALA A 199 -23.21 -7.83 1.28
CA ALA A 199 -24.66 -7.57 1.22
C ALA A 199 -25.04 -6.51 0.15
N ALA A 200 -24.11 -5.70 -0.33
CA ALA A 200 -24.33 -4.70 -1.38
C ALA A 200 -24.32 -5.27 -2.81
N GLY A 201 -24.01 -6.56 -2.97
CA GLY A 201 -23.86 -7.25 -4.27
C GLY A 201 -25.11 -7.93 -4.81
N ILE A 202 -26.25 -7.92 -4.11
CA ILE A 202 -27.50 -8.58 -4.58
C ILE A 202 -28.70 -7.65 -4.34
N LEU A 203 -28.97 -6.77 -5.28
CA LEU A 203 -30.29 -6.17 -5.43
C LEU A 203 -30.80 -6.41 -6.85
N PRO A 204 -32.02 -6.96 -7.03
CA PRO A 204 -32.63 -7.08 -8.33
C PRO A 204 -33.08 -5.70 -8.84
N GLY A 205 -32.95 -5.53 -10.16
CA GLY A 205 -33.27 -4.28 -10.83
C GLY A 205 -34.70 -3.84 -10.61
N ASP A 206 -34.85 -2.53 -10.49
CA ASP A 206 -36.09 -1.88 -10.84
C ASP A 206 -35.84 -0.52 -11.51
N ALA A 207 -36.64 -0.27 -12.51
CA ALA A 207 -36.54 0.78 -13.49
C ALA A 207 -36.90 2.17 -12.94
N GLY A 208 -36.27 3.22 -13.47
CA GLY A 208 -37.00 4.48 -13.60
C GLY A 208 -36.31 5.76 -13.17
N THR A 209 -35.67 6.42 -14.15
CA THR A 209 -35.64 7.88 -14.47
C THR A 209 -34.84 8.88 -13.60
N PRO A 210 -34.46 10.01 -14.21
CA PRO A 210 -33.13 10.61 -14.09
C PRO A 210 -33.12 11.96 -13.36
N GLY A 211 -31.95 12.37 -12.93
CA GLY A 211 -31.74 13.77 -12.60
C GLY A 211 -30.86 14.04 -11.40
N GLY A 212 -29.69 14.61 -11.63
CA GLY A 212 -28.95 15.26 -10.55
C GLY A 212 -27.43 15.20 -10.70
N ARG A 213 -26.87 16.21 -11.35
CA ARG A 213 -25.43 16.53 -11.35
C ARG A 213 -24.89 16.57 -9.92
N ARG A 214 -23.81 15.86 -9.66
CA ARG A 214 -22.87 16.19 -8.58
C ARG A 214 -21.46 15.85 -9.03
N ASP A 215 -20.63 16.88 -9.00
CA ASP A 215 -19.20 16.85 -9.22
C ASP A 215 -18.53 15.89 -8.23
N GLY A 216 -17.88 14.84 -8.74
CA GLY A 216 -17.11 13.87 -7.97
C GLY A 216 -15.66 13.92 -8.39
N ARG A 217 -14.82 14.60 -7.62
CA ARG A 217 -13.38 14.39 -7.66
C ARG A 217 -13.11 12.99 -7.12
N SER A 218 -12.79 12.06 -7.99
CA SER A 218 -12.27 10.75 -7.61
C SER A 218 -10.76 10.86 -7.35
N GLY A 219 -10.40 10.91 -6.07
CA GLY A 219 -9.04 10.64 -5.64
C GLY A 219 -8.78 9.13 -5.79
N ALA A 220 -7.82 8.77 -6.62
CA ALA A 220 -7.33 7.41 -6.73
C ALA A 220 -6.62 7.02 -5.43
N VAL A 221 -7.26 6.19 -4.62
CA VAL A 221 -6.65 5.53 -3.45
C VAL A 221 -5.73 4.44 -3.98
N ARG A 222 -4.43 4.69 -3.95
CA ARG A 222 -3.41 3.64 -4.15
C ARG A 222 -3.50 2.68 -2.96
N GLY A 223 -3.97 1.47 -3.21
CA GLY A 223 -3.95 0.39 -2.23
C GLY A 223 -2.52 0.00 -1.88
N ARG A 224 -2.03 0.49 -0.74
CA ARG A 224 -0.87 -0.08 -0.06
C ARG A 224 -1.34 -1.34 0.66
N GLY A 225 -0.56 -2.41 0.52
CA GLY A 225 -0.85 -3.70 1.12
C GLY A 225 -1.11 -3.57 2.61
N HIS A 226 -2.21 -4.14 3.02
CA HIS A 226 -2.61 -4.28 4.41
C HIS A 226 -1.50 -4.98 5.17
N LEU A 227 -0.92 -4.32 6.16
CA LEU A 227 0.01 -4.94 7.09
C LEU A 227 -0.80 -5.85 8.02
N ASP A 228 -0.85 -7.14 7.68
CA ASP A 228 -1.40 -8.17 8.57
C ASP A 228 -0.50 -8.31 9.79
N PHE A 229 -0.95 -7.80 10.93
CA PHE A 229 -0.22 -7.77 12.19
C PHE A 229 -0.32 -9.05 13.02
N ASP A 230 -0.91 -10.13 12.50
CA ASP A 230 -1.13 -11.34 13.31
C ASP A 230 -1.02 -12.63 12.49
N THR A 231 0.18 -13.23 12.39
CA THR A 231 0.32 -14.69 12.31
C THR A 231 1.68 -15.13 12.83
N GLY A 232 1.74 -15.33 14.14
CA GLY A 232 2.77 -16.13 14.77
C GLY A 232 2.17 -17.47 15.17
N THR A 233 2.06 -18.42 14.26
CA THR A 233 1.85 -19.84 14.63
C THR A 233 2.90 -20.69 13.97
N ARG A 234 3.80 -21.19 14.81
CA ARG A 234 4.72 -22.30 14.52
C ARG A 234 3.90 -23.58 14.36
N HIS A 235 4.13 -24.32 13.27
CA HIS A 235 3.97 -25.79 13.28
C HIS A 235 5.23 -26.45 12.75
N PRO A 236 5.71 -27.51 13.43
CA PRO A 236 6.89 -28.25 13.04
C PRO A 236 6.56 -29.49 12.20
N GLY A 237 7.47 -29.83 11.28
CA GLY A 237 7.79 -31.20 10.97
C GLY A 237 7.04 -31.87 9.84
N ALA A 238 7.76 -32.19 8.78
CA ALA A 238 7.97 -33.58 8.39
C ALA A 238 8.95 -33.65 7.21
N ALA A 239 9.96 -34.45 7.45
CA ALA A 239 10.98 -34.87 6.51
C ALA A 239 10.46 -36.00 5.61
N ALA A 240 11.10 -36.15 4.47
CA ALA A 240 11.58 -37.39 3.85
C ALA A 240 11.30 -37.59 2.37
N ALA A 241 12.37 -37.78 1.69
CA ALA A 241 12.77 -38.82 0.74
C ALA A 241 12.30 -38.64 -0.71
N ALA A 242 13.23 -38.34 -1.54
CA ALA A 242 14.28 -39.13 -2.18
C ALA A 242 13.92 -39.76 -3.53
N ARG A 243 14.79 -39.43 -4.48
CA ARG A 243 15.36 -40.30 -5.55
C ARG A 243 14.66 -40.43 -6.89
N THR A 244 15.44 -40.07 -7.85
CA THR A 244 15.98 -40.67 -9.07
C THR A 244 15.16 -40.39 -10.32
N GLY A 245 15.73 -40.02 -11.43
CA GLY A 245 16.95 -40.19 -12.11
C GLY A 245 16.79 -39.93 -13.59
N SER A 246 17.85 -39.53 -14.23
CA SER A 246 18.24 -39.74 -15.63
C SER A 246 17.25 -39.37 -16.73
N GLY A 247 17.55 -38.48 -17.66
CA GLY A 247 18.67 -38.47 -18.58
C GLY A 247 18.15 -38.30 -20.00
N LEU A 248 18.89 -37.59 -20.80
CA LEU A 248 18.92 -37.54 -22.27
C LEU A 248 18.26 -36.36 -22.98
N GLY A 249 19.13 -35.58 -23.53
CA GLY A 249 19.17 -34.45 -24.38
C GLY A 249 18.70 -34.66 -25.85
N PRO A 250 19.22 -33.89 -26.82
CA PRO A 250 18.55 -32.68 -27.29
C PRO A 250 18.00 -32.86 -28.71
N SER A 251 16.89 -32.17 -29.05
CA SER A 251 16.56 -31.96 -30.44
C SER A 251 15.93 -30.56 -30.62
N GLY A 252 16.63 -29.75 -31.37
CA GLY A 252 16.16 -28.46 -31.80
C GLY A 252 14.94 -28.55 -32.70
N THR A 253 13.94 -27.81 -32.36
CA THR A 253 12.84 -27.48 -33.27
C THR A 253 12.70 -25.96 -33.32
N ARG A 254 13.04 -25.42 -34.49
CA ARG A 254 12.66 -24.08 -34.91
C ARG A 254 11.14 -24.01 -34.94
N TYR A 255 10.57 -23.10 -34.20
CA TYR A 255 9.15 -22.74 -34.31
C TYR A 255 8.92 -21.90 -35.57
N PRO A 256 7.89 -22.23 -36.38
CA PRO A 256 7.52 -21.44 -37.56
C PRO A 256 6.84 -20.14 -37.11
N GLY A 257 7.31 -19.03 -37.66
CA GLY A 257 6.72 -17.73 -37.48
C GLY A 257 5.29 -17.72 -38.03
N PHE A 258 4.34 -17.27 -37.23
CA PHE A 258 2.99 -16.98 -37.67
C PHE A 258 2.99 -15.67 -38.46
N GLY A 259 2.79 -15.80 -39.78
CA GLY A 259 2.49 -14.69 -40.67
C GLY A 259 1.07 -14.21 -40.43
N TYR A 260 0.94 -13.01 -39.92
CA TYR A 260 -0.31 -12.27 -40.00
C TYR A 260 -0.42 -11.59 -41.35
N ALA A 261 -1.60 -11.74 -41.98
CA ALA A 261 -1.94 -11.06 -43.21
C ALA A 261 -1.73 -9.55 -43.05
N GLU A 262 -1.08 -8.98 -44.03
CA GLU A 262 -0.63 -7.59 -44.14
C GLU A 262 -1.76 -6.59 -43.89
N ALA A 263 -1.83 -6.06 -42.68
CA ALA A 263 -2.31 -4.71 -42.42
C ALA A 263 -1.06 -3.87 -42.21
N GLU A 264 -0.83 -2.93 -43.06
CA GLU A 264 0.34 -2.06 -43.11
C GLU A 264 0.76 -1.52 -41.74
N ASP A 265 2.02 -1.75 -41.36
CA ASP A 265 2.74 -1.33 -40.13
C ASP A 265 2.71 -2.22 -38.90
N GLY A 266 2.71 -3.57 -39.00
CA GLY A 266 2.66 -4.49 -37.89
C GLY A 266 3.96 -5.16 -37.46
N SER A 267 5.15 -4.77 -37.89
CA SER A 267 6.40 -5.51 -37.58
C SER A 267 7.16 -5.06 -36.35
N GLY A 268 6.63 -4.09 -35.58
CA GLY A 268 7.24 -3.62 -34.34
C GLY A 268 6.65 -4.18 -33.05
N ALA A 269 5.44 -4.75 -33.10
CA ALA A 269 4.68 -5.07 -31.88
C ALA A 269 5.12 -6.39 -31.21
N VAL A 270 5.52 -7.41 -31.97
CA VAL A 270 5.84 -8.74 -31.40
C VAL A 270 7.24 -8.78 -30.76
N ALA A 271 8.19 -7.99 -31.27
CA ALA A 271 9.50 -7.85 -30.64
C ALA A 271 9.42 -6.95 -29.39
N GLY A 272 8.54 -5.95 -29.39
CA GLY A 272 8.27 -5.10 -28.24
C GLY A 272 7.50 -5.81 -27.10
N GLU A 273 6.66 -6.80 -27.43
CA GLU A 273 5.94 -7.59 -26.43
C GLU A 273 6.86 -8.50 -25.64
N LEU A 274 7.90 -9.05 -26.25
CA LEU A 274 8.92 -9.83 -25.54
C LEU A 274 9.86 -8.95 -24.71
N GLU A 275 10.17 -7.74 -25.18
CA GLU A 275 10.90 -6.73 -24.38
C GLU A 275 10.04 -6.18 -23.23
N GLY A 276 8.72 -6.05 -23.40
CA GLY A 276 7.78 -5.69 -22.35
C GLY A 276 7.69 -6.71 -21.22
N LEU A 277 7.87 -8.00 -21.51
CA LEU A 277 7.99 -9.07 -20.52
C LEU A 277 9.26 -8.94 -19.68
N VAL A 278 10.33 -8.38 -20.22
CA VAL A 278 11.61 -8.14 -19.52
C VAL A 278 11.55 -6.88 -18.67
N THR A 279 10.74 -5.89 -19.04
CA THR A 279 10.66 -4.58 -18.39
C THR A 279 9.46 -4.42 -17.45
N GLY A 280 8.65 -5.45 -17.25
CA GLY A 280 7.54 -5.48 -16.29
C GLY A 280 7.94 -5.24 -14.83
N VAL A 281 9.25 -5.15 -14.55
CA VAL A 281 9.81 -4.50 -13.37
C VAL A 281 9.85 -2.99 -13.64
N ARG A 282 8.73 -2.31 -13.44
CA ARG A 282 8.70 -0.85 -13.44
C ARG A 282 9.78 -0.33 -12.50
N ARG A 283 10.80 0.30 -13.06
CA ARG A 283 11.54 1.35 -12.39
C ARG A 283 10.55 2.48 -12.12
N GLU A 284 9.97 2.54 -10.93
CA GLU A 284 9.54 3.80 -10.35
C GLU A 284 10.83 4.52 -9.91
N GLY A 285 11.34 5.34 -10.76
CA GLY A 285 12.56 6.10 -10.52
C GLY A 285 12.53 7.33 -11.40
N THR A 286 12.09 8.41 -10.81
CA THR A 286 12.66 9.75 -10.91
C THR A 286 13.54 10.03 -12.14
N ASP A 287 12.98 10.71 -13.12
CA ASP A 287 13.68 11.69 -13.95
C ASP A 287 12.74 12.88 -14.14
N ALA A 288 12.92 13.86 -13.27
CA ALA A 288 12.50 15.24 -13.48
C ALA A 288 13.66 16.11 -13.05
N ASP A 289 14.47 16.51 -14.02
CA ASP A 289 15.41 17.62 -13.88
C ASP A 289 14.64 18.90 -13.55
N PRO A 290 15.07 19.67 -12.53
CA PRO A 290 14.46 20.95 -12.23
C PRO A 290 14.99 22.03 -13.19
N PRO A 291 14.11 22.92 -13.71
CA PRO A 291 14.57 24.06 -14.48
C PRO A 291 15.25 25.08 -13.55
N ALA A 292 16.43 25.51 -13.94
CA ALA A 292 17.20 26.57 -13.33
C ALA A 292 16.43 27.89 -13.29
N VAL A 293 16.10 28.37 -12.11
CA VAL A 293 15.62 29.75 -11.90
C VAL A 293 16.75 30.62 -11.41
N LYS A 294 17.09 31.60 -12.27
CA LYS A 294 18.02 32.68 -12.01
C LYS A 294 17.55 33.55 -10.84
N ALA A 295 18.46 33.77 -9.91
CA ALA A 295 18.36 34.77 -8.87
C ALA A 295 18.33 36.17 -9.47
N GLN A 296 17.39 37.02 -9.03
CA GLN A 296 17.55 38.45 -8.99
C GLN A 296 16.90 39.00 -7.72
N GLY A 297 17.73 39.59 -6.89
CA GLY A 297 17.36 40.24 -5.64
C GLY A 297 16.77 41.63 -5.79
N ARG A 298 16.13 42.10 -4.73
CA ARG A 298 16.14 43.45 -4.12
C ARG A 298 15.19 43.46 -2.92
N ALA A 299 15.65 43.65 -1.83
CA ALA A 299 15.87 44.63 -0.81
C ALA A 299 14.70 45.57 -0.43
N ALA A 300 14.56 45.73 0.90
CA ALA A 300 13.99 46.84 1.69
C ALA A 300 12.45 46.88 1.79
N GLY A 301 11.83 47.05 2.92
CA GLY A 301 12.22 47.70 4.17
C GLY A 301 11.00 47.85 5.07
N THR A 302 11.29 47.90 6.35
CA THR A 302 10.74 48.72 7.45
C THR A 302 9.31 48.53 7.96
N ALA A 303 9.24 48.07 9.19
CA ALA A 303 8.81 48.80 10.41
C ALA A 303 7.31 48.97 10.71
N GLY A 304 6.92 48.60 11.93
CA GLY A 304 5.78 49.17 12.61
C GLY A 304 5.02 48.21 13.54
N GLY A 305 5.39 48.11 14.81
CA GLY A 305 4.44 47.76 15.86
C GLY A 305 3.86 49.07 16.43
N PRO A 306 3.25 49.11 17.63
CA PRO A 306 2.55 48.13 18.47
C PRO A 306 1.19 48.65 18.97
N GLY A 307 0.45 47.88 19.75
CA GLY A 307 -0.63 48.50 20.53
C GLY A 307 -1.66 47.50 21.05
N THR A 308 -1.54 47.18 22.32
CA THR A 308 -2.51 47.40 23.42
C THR A 308 -3.88 46.78 23.24
N GLY A 309 -4.31 45.80 23.98
CA GLY A 309 -4.57 45.84 25.40
C GLY A 309 -6.06 45.98 25.68
N THR A 310 -6.67 45.00 26.29
CA THR A 310 -7.59 45.27 27.42
C THR A 310 -8.13 43.94 28.01
N ARG A 311 -8.00 43.91 29.32
CA ARG A 311 -8.61 42.99 30.29
C ARG A 311 -10.10 43.30 30.50
N HIS A 312 -10.92 42.28 30.87
CA HIS A 312 -11.95 42.35 31.94
C HIS A 312 -12.35 40.88 32.19
N ALA A 313 -12.20 40.30 33.26
CA ALA A 313 -12.49 40.29 34.68
C ALA A 313 -13.99 40.16 35.05
N VAL A 314 -14.25 39.04 35.77
CA VAL A 314 -15.10 38.86 36.95
C VAL A 314 -16.63 38.72 36.76
N GLY A 315 -17.12 37.64 37.36
CA GLY A 315 -18.55 37.48 37.68
C GLY A 315 -18.84 36.13 38.34
N SER A 316 -18.58 36.02 39.63
CA SER A 316 -19.02 34.98 40.55
C SER A 316 -20.53 35.03 40.83
N GLY A 317 -21.16 33.86 40.99
CA GLY A 317 -22.51 33.75 41.48
C GLY A 317 -22.83 32.36 42.03
N ARG A 318 -22.72 32.25 43.32
CA ARG A 318 -23.21 31.11 44.15
C ARG A 318 -24.69 31.27 44.43
N THR A 319 -25.45 30.15 44.49
CA THR A 319 -26.57 29.77 45.41
C THR A 319 -27.20 28.52 44.82
N GLY A 320 -27.51 27.39 45.45
CA GLY A 320 -27.99 27.15 46.77
C GLY A 320 -29.08 26.10 46.66
N ALA A 321 -28.84 24.91 47.23
CA ALA A 321 -29.74 23.99 47.94
C ALA A 321 -31.03 23.46 47.34
N GLY A 322 -31.18 22.11 47.34
CA GLY A 322 -32.32 21.40 47.91
C GLY A 322 -32.81 20.20 47.13
N PRO A 323 -33.26 19.10 47.74
CA PRO A 323 -33.37 17.78 47.13
C PRO A 323 -34.80 17.52 46.61
N GLY A 324 -34.87 16.80 45.52
CA GLY A 324 -36.17 16.43 44.90
C GLY A 324 -36.10 15.14 44.10
N THR A 325 -36.58 14.08 44.74
CA THR A 325 -37.35 12.96 44.17
C THR A 325 -36.98 12.37 42.83
N GLY A 326 -36.68 11.08 42.89
CA GLY A 326 -36.39 10.18 41.76
C GLY A 326 -37.51 10.17 40.69
N THR A 327 -37.05 10.31 39.49
CA THR A 327 -37.77 9.80 38.31
C THR A 327 -36.81 8.87 37.56
N ARG A 328 -37.24 7.60 37.47
CA ARG A 328 -36.63 6.62 36.59
C ARG A 328 -36.67 7.19 35.16
N HIS A 329 -35.54 7.71 34.68
CA HIS A 329 -35.35 7.88 33.24
C HIS A 329 -34.99 6.53 32.64
N THR A 330 -35.94 5.94 31.95
CA THR A 330 -35.70 4.96 30.91
C THR A 330 -34.74 5.62 29.87
N GLY A 331 -33.48 5.18 29.94
CA GLY A 331 -32.45 5.66 29.00
C GLY A 331 -32.81 5.29 27.57
N THR A 332 -33.19 6.28 26.82
CA THR A 332 -33.08 6.27 25.36
C THR A 332 -31.59 6.23 25.02
N GLY A 333 -31.18 5.21 24.24
CA GLY A 333 -29.80 4.90 23.91
C GLY A 333 -29.00 6.13 23.51
N ALA A 334 -27.97 6.42 24.29
CA ALA A 334 -26.81 7.10 23.77
C ALA A 334 -26.25 6.16 22.67
N GLY A 335 -26.26 6.62 21.42
CA GLY A 335 -25.82 5.81 20.30
C GLY A 335 -24.43 5.25 20.58
N GLU A 336 -24.31 3.92 20.62
CA GLU A 336 -23.01 3.27 20.70
C GLU A 336 -22.14 3.81 19.57
N LEU A 337 -20.94 4.24 19.92
CA LEU A 337 -19.98 4.70 18.92
C LEU A 337 -19.66 3.54 17.96
N PRO A 338 -19.47 3.82 16.67
CA PRO A 338 -18.99 2.78 15.74
C PRO A 338 -17.76 2.09 16.31
N PRO A 339 -17.65 0.74 16.23
CA PRO A 339 -16.55 0.01 16.86
C PRO A 339 -15.14 0.52 16.49
N ALA A 340 -14.95 1.00 15.27
CA ALA A 340 -13.66 1.58 14.84
C ALA A 340 -13.33 2.89 15.57
N VAL A 341 -14.33 3.76 15.80
CA VAL A 341 -14.13 5.03 16.51
C VAL A 341 -13.86 4.78 17.99
N GLU A 342 -14.56 3.82 18.58
CA GLU A 342 -14.34 3.42 19.98
C GLU A 342 -12.96 2.80 20.15
N ALA A 343 -12.53 1.94 19.22
CA ALA A 343 -11.19 1.32 19.22
C ALA A 343 -10.08 2.39 19.21
N GLU A 344 -10.20 3.41 18.37
CA GLU A 344 -9.23 4.52 18.33
C GLU A 344 -9.13 5.26 19.67
N GLN A 345 -10.27 5.53 20.31
CA GLN A 345 -10.26 6.20 21.63
C GLN A 345 -9.51 5.37 22.69
N TRP A 346 -9.70 4.05 22.69
CA TRP A 346 -8.99 3.16 23.61
C TRP A 346 -7.51 3.02 23.26
N TYR A 347 -7.13 2.99 21.97
CA TYR A 347 -5.71 3.06 21.58
C TYR A 347 -5.08 4.36 22.05
N ARG A 348 -5.77 5.51 21.89
CA ARG A 348 -5.28 6.83 22.34
C ARG A 348 -5.09 6.86 23.86
N GLN A 349 -6.01 6.32 24.64
CA GLN A 349 -5.88 6.22 26.07
C GLN A 349 -4.72 5.31 26.51
N ALA A 350 -4.58 4.14 25.90
CA ALA A 350 -3.49 3.22 26.19
C ALA A 350 -2.14 3.83 25.83
N ALA A 351 -2.02 4.46 24.65
CA ALA A 351 -0.82 5.12 24.19
C ALA A 351 -0.40 6.28 25.10
N ALA A 352 -1.35 7.11 25.52
CA ALA A 352 -1.10 8.20 26.47
C ALA A 352 -0.56 7.71 27.84
N ARG A 353 -0.85 6.45 28.20
CA ARG A 353 -0.34 5.79 29.41
C ARG A 353 0.95 4.98 29.16
N GLY A 354 1.63 5.21 28.03
CA GLY A 354 2.91 4.58 27.69
C GLY A 354 2.79 3.14 27.19
N HIS A 355 1.67 2.76 26.58
CA HIS A 355 1.59 1.44 25.94
C HIS A 355 2.12 1.51 24.51
N ARG A 356 3.36 1.04 24.29
CA ARG A 356 4.08 1.17 23.02
C ARG A 356 3.33 0.59 21.80
N ARG A 357 2.72 -0.59 21.93
CA ARG A 357 1.95 -1.18 20.81
C ARG A 357 0.67 -0.41 20.51
N ALA A 358 0.02 0.19 21.50
CA ALA A 358 -1.14 1.04 21.27
C ALA A 358 -0.75 2.30 20.49
N ALA A 359 0.40 2.90 20.82
CA ALA A 359 0.93 4.04 20.08
C ALA A 359 1.27 3.69 18.61
N LEU A 360 1.79 2.47 18.36
CA LEU A 360 2.00 1.96 17.00
C LEU A 360 0.67 1.85 16.23
N HIS A 361 -0.35 1.21 16.80
CA HIS A 361 -1.65 1.05 16.13
C HIS A 361 -2.36 2.39 15.91
N LEU A 362 -2.29 3.29 16.90
CA LEU A 362 -2.84 4.64 16.74
C LEU A 362 -2.14 5.40 15.62
N GLY A 363 -0.80 5.29 15.52
CA GLY A 363 -0.03 5.86 14.42
C GLY A 363 -0.50 5.35 13.06
N ALA A 364 -0.77 4.03 12.94
CA ALA A 364 -1.27 3.43 11.70
C ALA A 364 -2.66 3.95 11.32
N ILE A 365 -3.59 4.05 12.26
CA ILE A 365 -4.94 4.60 12.02
C ILE A 365 -4.86 6.06 11.54
N LEU A 366 -3.99 6.86 12.15
CA LEU A 366 -3.81 8.26 11.78
C LEU A 366 -3.13 8.40 10.41
N GLU A 367 -2.18 7.52 10.08
CA GLU A 367 -1.54 7.46 8.77
C GLU A 367 -2.54 7.13 7.66
N GLU A 368 -3.41 6.12 7.86
CA GLU A 368 -4.49 5.78 6.93
C GLU A 368 -5.46 6.95 6.69
N ARG A 369 -5.68 7.76 7.71
CA ARG A 369 -6.51 8.96 7.64
C ARG A 369 -5.80 10.15 6.99
N GLY A 370 -4.49 10.06 6.77
CA GLY A 370 -3.65 11.13 6.21
C GLY A 370 -3.16 12.15 7.24
N GLU A 371 -3.34 11.90 8.53
CA GLU A 371 -2.88 12.75 9.64
C GLU A 371 -1.40 12.47 9.97
N LEU A 372 -0.52 12.60 8.95
CA LEU A 372 0.86 12.13 8.98
C LEU A 372 1.72 12.74 10.10
N LYS A 373 1.45 14.02 10.48
CA LYS A 373 2.21 14.68 11.56
C LYS A 373 1.91 14.07 12.93
N GLU A 374 0.67 13.75 13.19
CA GLU A 374 0.27 13.13 14.46
C GLU A 374 0.70 11.66 14.49
N ALA A 375 0.52 10.93 13.37
CA ALA A 375 1.02 9.57 13.20
C ALA A 375 2.53 9.49 13.51
N GLY A 376 3.33 10.39 12.94
CA GLY A 376 4.78 10.46 13.19
C GLY A 376 5.15 10.68 14.66
N ARG A 377 4.37 11.48 15.40
CA ARG A 377 4.58 11.67 16.84
C ARG A 377 4.35 10.39 17.64
N TRP A 378 3.28 9.67 17.33
CA TRP A 378 2.97 8.40 18.00
C TRP A 378 3.95 7.29 17.64
N TYR A 379 4.37 7.19 16.37
CA TYR A 379 5.44 6.28 15.96
C TYR A 379 6.76 6.60 16.66
N LEU A 380 7.12 7.89 16.76
CA LEU A 380 8.34 8.31 17.46
C LEU A 380 8.31 7.93 18.96
N THR A 381 7.17 8.14 19.62
CA THR A 381 6.99 7.76 21.02
C THR A 381 7.14 6.25 21.17
N SER A 382 6.44 5.47 20.38
CA SER A 382 6.50 4.01 20.40
C SER A 382 7.90 3.48 20.07
N ALA A 383 8.59 4.08 19.11
CA ALA A 383 9.94 3.69 18.72
C ALA A 383 10.98 4.00 19.81
N LYS A 384 10.82 5.11 20.53
CA LYS A 384 11.64 5.43 21.72
C LYS A 384 11.46 4.42 22.83
N ASP A 385 10.23 3.92 23.01
CA ASP A 385 9.89 2.89 24.00
C ASP A 385 10.30 1.47 23.56
N GLY A 386 11.05 1.36 22.44
CA GLY A 386 11.64 0.10 21.99
C GLY A 386 10.68 -0.80 21.20
N GLU A 387 9.75 -0.25 20.43
CA GLU A 387 8.94 -1.03 19.48
C GLU A 387 9.56 -0.98 18.07
N PRO A 388 10.16 -2.08 17.56
CA PRO A 388 10.88 -2.07 16.28
C PRO A 388 9.97 -1.71 15.08
N ARG A 389 8.74 -2.21 15.10
CA ARG A 389 7.77 -1.94 14.03
C ARG A 389 7.40 -0.46 13.95
N ALA A 390 7.38 0.25 15.09
CA ALA A 390 7.13 1.69 15.10
C ALA A 390 8.31 2.47 14.52
N ALA A 391 9.54 2.03 14.82
CA ALA A 391 10.74 2.61 14.22
C ALA A 391 10.77 2.38 12.70
N CYS A 392 10.37 1.19 12.27
CA CYS A 392 10.21 0.86 10.85
C CYS A 392 9.17 1.76 10.16
N ALA A 393 7.97 1.87 10.73
CA ALA A 393 6.90 2.73 10.20
C ALA A 393 7.31 4.21 10.15
N LEU A 394 7.97 4.70 11.19
CA LEU A 394 8.52 6.07 11.22
C LEU A 394 9.53 6.30 10.09
N GLY A 395 10.38 5.31 9.81
CA GLY A 395 11.32 5.37 8.70
C GLY A 395 10.62 5.51 7.34
N PHE A 396 9.55 4.76 7.10
CA PHE A 396 8.75 4.90 5.88
C PHE A 396 8.10 6.27 5.76
N LEU A 397 7.55 6.79 6.85
CA LEU A 397 6.92 8.10 6.88
C LEU A 397 7.92 9.23 6.61
N LEU A 398 9.14 9.13 7.16
CA LEU A 398 10.22 10.09 6.92
C LEU A 398 10.70 10.04 5.46
N ARG A 399 10.88 8.85 4.88
CA ARG A 399 11.20 8.68 3.46
C ARG A 399 10.15 9.35 2.56
N ASP A 400 8.88 9.12 2.84
CA ASP A 400 7.77 9.69 2.06
C ASP A 400 7.70 11.23 2.22
N ALA A 401 8.24 11.76 3.32
CA ALA A 401 8.46 13.20 3.53
C ALA A 401 9.74 13.75 2.88
N GLY A 402 10.56 12.87 2.24
CA GLY A 402 11.81 13.26 1.58
C GLY A 402 13.05 13.25 2.49
N ASP A 403 12.93 12.83 3.76
CA ASP A 403 14.05 12.73 4.71
C ASP A 403 14.59 11.28 4.76
N GLU A 404 15.34 10.91 3.72
CA GLU A 404 15.93 9.57 3.61
C GLU A 404 17.02 9.29 4.65
N GLU A 405 17.73 10.32 5.10
CA GLU A 405 18.81 10.14 6.08
C GLU A 405 18.25 9.76 7.45
N SER A 406 17.25 10.50 7.92
CA SER A 406 16.56 10.15 9.16
C SER A 406 15.82 8.80 9.03
N ALA A 407 15.23 8.50 7.89
CA ALA A 407 14.60 7.22 7.61
C ALA A 407 15.59 6.06 7.77
N ALA A 408 16.79 6.18 7.20
CA ALA A 408 17.84 5.18 7.31
C ALA A 408 18.26 4.91 8.76
N VAL A 409 18.37 5.94 9.59
CA VAL A 409 18.70 5.81 11.02
C VAL A 409 17.65 5.00 11.77
N TRP A 410 16.36 5.28 11.54
CA TRP A 410 15.27 4.57 12.20
C TRP A 410 15.13 3.13 11.69
N TRP A 411 15.31 2.89 10.38
CA TRP A 411 15.34 1.53 9.84
C TRP A 411 16.53 0.73 10.36
N LEU A 412 17.72 1.36 10.50
CA LEU A 412 18.88 0.70 11.08
C LEU A 412 18.59 0.22 12.51
N ARG A 413 18.01 1.08 13.33
CA ARG A 413 17.61 0.72 14.69
C ARG A 413 16.60 -0.42 14.70
N ALA A 414 15.54 -0.32 13.89
CA ALA A 414 14.52 -1.37 13.80
C ALA A 414 15.11 -2.70 13.32
N ALA A 415 15.99 -2.69 12.32
CA ALA A 415 16.65 -3.88 11.79
C ALA A 415 17.58 -4.53 12.81
N GLN A 416 18.28 -3.73 13.64
CA GLN A 416 19.10 -4.24 14.75
C GLN A 416 18.25 -4.92 15.83
N ASP A 417 17.03 -4.44 16.03
CA ASP A 417 16.04 -5.04 16.94
C ASP A 417 15.25 -6.21 16.28
N GLY A 418 15.66 -6.63 15.05
CA GLY A 418 15.16 -7.82 14.36
C GLY A 418 13.94 -7.58 13.45
N ASP A 419 13.64 -6.34 13.07
CA ASP A 419 12.57 -6.05 12.11
C ASP A 419 13.04 -6.32 10.67
N GLY A 420 12.45 -7.34 10.03
CA GLY A 420 12.78 -7.76 8.66
C GLY A 420 12.40 -6.72 7.61
N ASN A 421 11.27 -6.01 7.80
CA ASN A 421 10.82 -4.98 6.86
C ASN A 421 11.78 -3.79 6.84
N ALA A 422 12.31 -3.40 8.01
CA ALA A 422 13.31 -2.34 8.11
C ALA A 422 14.64 -2.74 7.43
N ALA A 423 15.07 -3.99 7.63
CA ALA A 423 16.25 -4.51 6.93
C ALA A 423 16.03 -4.52 5.41
N ASN A 424 14.86 -4.91 4.95
CA ASN A 424 14.51 -4.87 3.53
C ASN A 424 14.49 -3.43 2.97
N ALA A 425 13.95 -2.47 3.72
CA ALA A 425 13.95 -1.05 3.35
C ALA A 425 15.38 -0.49 3.23
N LEU A 426 16.28 -0.84 4.17
CA LEU A 426 17.71 -0.49 4.07
C LEU A 426 18.34 -1.11 2.82
N GLY A 427 18.03 -2.37 2.53
CA GLY A 427 18.48 -3.02 1.30
C GLY A 427 18.06 -2.27 0.05
N ALA A 428 16.81 -1.82 -0.02
CA ALA A 428 16.29 -1.04 -1.13
C ALA A 428 16.98 0.34 -1.24
N LEU A 429 17.20 1.01 -0.12
CA LEU A 429 17.90 2.30 -0.09
C LEU A 429 19.34 2.17 -0.61
N HIS A 430 20.07 1.18 -0.14
CA HIS A 430 21.46 0.94 -0.60
C HIS A 430 21.50 0.49 -2.08
N ALA A 431 20.50 -0.27 -2.53
CA ALA A 431 20.39 -0.66 -3.94
C ALA A 431 20.15 0.58 -4.84
N ALA A 432 19.28 1.51 -4.42
CA ALA A 432 19.04 2.76 -5.14
C ALA A 432 20.30 3.65 -5.23
N ARG A 433 21.15 3.62 -4.20
CA ARG A 433 22.45 4.30 -4.16
C ARG A 433 23.55 3.58 -4.96
N GLY A 434 23.25 2.43 -5.55
CA GLY A 434 24.24 1.61 -6.29
C GLY A 434 25.16 0.78 -5.41
N GLU A 435 24.95 0.75 -4.11
CA GLU A 435 25.75 0.01 -3.14
C GLU A 435 25.31 -1.45 -3.04
N GLN A 436 25.49 -2.17 -4.14
CA GLN A 436 24.93 -3.52 -4.34
C GLN A 436 25.34 -4.54 -3.27
N GLN A 437 26.59 -4.50 -2.79
CA GLN A 437 27.07 -5.43 -1.77
C GLN A 437 26.42 -5.18 -0.41
N THR A 438 26.22 -3.91 -0.05
CA THR A 438 25.54 -3.52 1.18
C THR A 438 24.06 -3.89 1.10
N ALA A 439 23.41 -3.64 -0.04
CA ALA A 439 22.04 -4.05 -0.31
C ALA A 439 21.84 -5.56 -0.15
N GLU A 440 22.75 -6.37 -0.73
CA GLU A 440 22.69 -7.82 -0.62
C GLU A 440 22.79 -8.32 0.83
N ARG A 441 23.62 -7.68 1.66
CA ARG A 441 23.72 -8.00 3.10
C ARG A 441 22.41 -7.71 3.83
N TRP A 442 21.81 -6.56 3.58
CA TRP A 442 20.56 -6.16 4.23
C TRP A 442 19.36 -7.01 3.78
N TYR A 443 19.28 -7.38 2.50
CA TYR A 443 18.25 -8.30 2.03
C TYR A 443 18.39 -9.71 2.64
N ARG A 444 19.62 -10.18 2.88
CA ARG A 444 19.84 -11.43 3.62
C ARG A 444 19.41 -11.30 5.07
N ALA A 445 19.74 -10.20 5.72
CA ALA A 445 19.30 -9.93 7.09
C ALA A 445 17.77 -9.88 7.19
N ALA A 446 17.08 -9.26 6.21
CA ALA A 446 15.63 -9.26 6.12
C ALA A 446 15.05 -10.68 6.04
N LEU A 447 15.64 -11.52 5.18
CA LEU A 447 15.23 -12.92 5.02
C LEU A 447 15.48 -13.75 6.28
N ASP A 448 16.58 -13.53 6.98
CA ASP A 448 16.91 -14.21 8.24
C ASP A 448 15.97 -13.77 9.37
N ALA A 449 15.46 -12.54 9.32
CA ALA A 449 14.43 -12.03 10.21
C ALA A 449 13.01 -12.50 9.82
N GLY A 450 12.86 -13.29 8.73
CA GLY A 450 11.60 -13.87 8.28
C GLY A 450 10.82 -13.04 7.25
N ASP A 451 11.39 -11.93 6.74
CA ASP A 451 10.78 -11.18 5.65
C ASP A 451 11.09 -11.83 4.28
N VAL A 452 10.06 -12.40 3.68
CA VAL A 452 10.13 -13.08 2.38
C VAL A 452 10.48 -12.11 1.23
N ASN A 453 10.16 -10.81 1.39
CA ASN A 453 10.52 -9.78 0.42
C ASN A 453 12.03 -9.68 0.23
N GLY A 454 12.82 -9.96 1.28
CA GLY A 454 14.27 -10.03 1.20
C GLY A 454 14.76 -11.04 0.15
N ALA A 455 14.14 -12.21 0.06
CA ALA A 455 14.47 -13.21 -0.97
C ALA A 455 14.09 -12.75 -2.37
N TYR A 456 12.92 -12.11 -2.53
CA TYR A 456 12.49 -11.54 -3.80
C TYR A 456 13.46 -10.47 -4.29
N ASN A 457 13.83 -9.53 -3.42
CA ASN A 457 14.76 -8.45 -3.75
C ASN A 457 16.18 -8.94 -4.02
N LEU A 458 16.65 -10.02 -3.34
CA LEU A 458 17.89 -10.71 -3.70
C LEU A 458 17.81 -11.29 -5.11
N GLY A 459 16.68 -11.86 -5.49
CA GLY A 459 16.42 -12.34 -6.84
C GLY A 459 16.50 -11.23 -7.88
N LEU A 460 15.84 -10.08 -7.64
CA LEU A 460 15.92 -8.90 -8.50
C LEU A 460 17.35 -8.37 -8.63
N LEU A 461 18.08 -8.27 -7.53
CA LEU A 461 19.47 -7.81 -7.53
C LEU A 461 20.36 -8.74 -8.34
N CYS A 462 20.20 -10.07 -8.18
CA CYS A 462 20.94 -11.06 -8.95
C CYS A 462 20.58 -11.02 -10.44
N ALA A 463 19.31 -10.88 -10.78
CA ALA A 463 18.85 -10.77 -12.16
C ALA A 463 19.42 -9.52 -12.86
N ALA A 464 19.41 -8.36 -12.19
CA ALA A 464 20.00 -7.11 -12.70
C ALA A 464 21.51 -7.22 -12.96
N GLN A 465 22.20 -8.12 -12.26
CA GLN A 465 23.62 -8.41 -12.42
C GLN A 465 23.91 -9.55 -13.43
N GLY A 466 22.89 -10.08 -14.08
CA GLY A 466 23.04 -11.22 -14.99
C GLY A 466 23.31 -12.56 -14.29
N ARG A 467 23.19 -12.63 -12.96
CA ARG A 467 23.38 -13.86 -12.16
C ARG A 467 22.12 -14.71 -12.15
N THR A 468 21.66 -15.14 -13.33
CA THR A 468 20.37 -15.79 -13.54
C THR A 468 20.12 -17.04 -12.69
N ALA A 469 21.15 -17.89 -12.53
CA ALA A 469 21.05 -19.11 -11.70
C ALA A 469 20.82 -18.79 -10.21
N GLN A 470 21.41 -17.71 -9.70
CA GLN A 470 21.18 -17.27 -8.33
C GLN A 470 19.82 -16.59 -8.18
N ALA A 471 19.41 -15.81 -9.18
CA ALA A 471 18.08 -15.20 -9.22
C ALA A 471 16.98 -16.27 -9.17
N ASP A 472 17.11 -17.36 -9.97
CA ASP A 472 16.20 -18.52 -9.95
C ASP A 472 16.06 -19.11 -8.53
N GLN A 473 17.18 -19.33 -7.84
CA GLN A 473 17.15 -19.90 -6.49
C GLN A 473 16.41 -18.99 -5.48
N TRP A 474 16.66 -17.67 -5.53
CA TRP A 474 16.03 -16.72 -4.64
C TRP A 474 14.55 -16.54 -4.95
N TYR A 475 14.17 -16.45 -6.23
CA TYR A 475 12.77 -16.39 -6.63
C TYR A 475 12.00 -17.65 -6.25
N ARG A 476 12.60 -18.85 -6.43
CA ARG A 476 11.98 -20.10 -5.96
C ARG A 476 11.74 -20.08 -4.46
N ARG A 477 12.72 -19.66 -3.68
CA ARG A 477 12.60 -19.57 -2.22
C ARG A 477 11.44 -18.65 -1.81
N ALA A 478 11.33 -17.47 -2.42
CA ALA A 478 10.25 -16.54 -2.15
C ALA A 478 8.89 -17.07 -2.65
N ALA A 479 8.83 -17.66 -3.85
CA ALA A 479 7.61 -18.20 -4.44
C ALA A 479 7.05 -19.39 -3.65
N TYR A 480 7.92 -20.27 -3.11
CA TYR A 480 7.49 -21.34 -2.20
C TYR A 480 6.94 -20.82 -0.88
N ALA A 481 7.45 -19.68 -0.40
CA ALA A 481 6.91 -18.98 0.77
C ALA A 481 5.61 -18.21 0.49
N GLY A 482 5.10 -18.26 -0.75
CA GLY A 482 3.82 -17.64 -1.13
C GLY A 482 3.94 -16.23 -1.71
N HIS A 483 5.15 -15.74 -1.99
CA HIS A 483 5.32 -14.43 -2.59
C HIS A 483 4.92 -14.44 -4.07
N ARG A 484 3.78 -13.85 -4.41
CA ARG A 484 3.19 -13.88 -5.75
C ARG A 484 4.06 -13.23 -6.82
N GLU A 485 4.69 -12.09 -6.52
CA GLU A 485 5.54 -11.39 -7.48
C GLU A 485 6.85 -12.15 -7.75
N ALA A 486 7.37 -12.88 -6.75
CA ALA A 486 8.51 -13.78 -6.96
C ALA A 486 8.14 -14.97 -7.86
N ALA A 487 6.93 -15.51 -7.72
CA ALA A 487 6.44 -16.57 -8.60
C ALA A 487 6.29 -16.07 -10.05
N ASN A 488 5.78 -14.84 -10.25
CA ASN A 488 5.73 -14.21 -11.55
C ASN A 488 7.14 -13.98 -12.14
N ALA A 489 8.06 -13.43 -11.34
CA ALA A 489 9.45 -13.19 -11.79
C ALA A 489 10.19 -14.49 -12.13
N LEU A 490 9.95 -15.57 -11.36
CA LEU A 490 10.47 -16.88 -11.66
C LEU A 490 9.96 -17.43 -12.98
N ALA A 491 8.65 -17.30 -13.23
CA ALA A 491 8.03 -17.74 -14.47
C ALA A 491 8.59 -16.97 -15.69
N ILE A 492 8.78 -15.66 -15.56
CA ILE A 492 9.43 -14.84 -16.60
C ILE A 492 10.86 -15.34 -16.88
N LEU A 493 11.63 -15.62 -15.82
CA LEU A 493 12.99 -16.12 -15.96
C LEU A 493 13.05 -17.48 -16.69
N LEU A 494 12.14 -18.41 -16.35
CA LEU A 494 11.99 -19.69 -17.02
C LEU A 494 11.59 -19.54 -18.49
N LEU A 495 10.67 -18.63 -18.79
CA LEU A 495 10.24 -18.33 -20.16
C LEU A 495 11.40 -17.76 -21.00
N GLN A 496 12.21 -16.85 -20.44
CA GLN A 496 13.42 -16.33 -21.07
C GLN A 496 14.46 -17.44 -21.34
N GLY A 497 14.52 -18.43 -20.46
CA GLY A 497 15.35 -19.64 -20.64
C GLY A 497 14.78 -20.64 -21.65
N GLY A 498 13.61 -20.37 -22.26
CA GLY A 498 12.93 -21.24 -23.22
C GLY A 498 12.07 -22.35 -22.58
N ASP A 499 11.93 -22.38 -21.27
CA ASP A 499 11.10 -23.35 -20.54
C ASP A 499 9.69 -22.81 -20.30
N ALA A 500 8.90 -22.72 -21.36
CA ALA A 500 7.52 -22.28 -21.29
C ALA A 500 6.61 -23.27 -20.51
N ALA A 501 6.96 -24.55 -20.47
CA ALA A 501 6.20 -25.56 -19.72
C ALA A 501 6.46 -25.44 -18.20
N GLY A 502 7.70 -25.13 -17.82
CA GLY A 502 8.05 -24.85 -16.42
C GLY A 502 7.55 -23.51 -15.91
N ALA A 503 7.35 -22.51 -16.80
CA ALA A 503 6.87 -21.19 -16.44
C ALA A 503 5.38 -21.16 -16.09
N GLU A 504 4.54 -21.90 -16.82
CA GLU A 504 3.08 -21.88 -16.71
C GLU A 504 2.56 -22.15 -15.29
N PRO A 505 3.01 -23.19 -14.55
CA PRO A 505 2.53 -23.43 -13.18
C PRO A 505 2.83 -22.27 -12.22
N TRP A 506 3.92 -21.54 -12.43
CA TRP A 506 4.30 -20.41 -11.59
C TRP A 506 3.48 -19.16 -11.92
N PHE A 507 3.21 -18.90 -13.21
CA PHE A 507 2.26 -17.85 -13.59
C PHE A 507 0.86 -18.14 -13.04
N SER A 508 0.38 -19.40 -13.14
CA SER A 508 -0.93 -19.80 -12.60
C SER A 508 -1.00 -19.58 -11.09
N LYS A 509 0.01 -20.04 -10.35
CA LYS A 509 0.10 -19.86 -8.90
C LYS A 509 0.13 -18.38 -8.51
N ALA A 510 0.89 -17.55 -9.23
CA ALA A 510 0.96 -16.11 -8.99
C ALA A 510 -0.38 -15.42 -9.29
N ALA A 511 -1.02 -15.76 -10.41
CA ALA A 511 -2.32 -15.21 -10.81
C ALA A 511 -3.45 -15.61 -9.84
N GLU A 512 -3.45 -16.86 -9.35
CA GLU A 512 -4.37 -17.33 -8.32
C GLU A 512 -4.19 -16.58 -7.00
N ALA A 513 -2.93 -16.25 -6.65
CA ALA A 513 -2.58 -15.43 -5.49
C ALA A 513 -2.88 -13.93 -5.70
N GLY A 514 -3.47 -13.54 -6.85
CA GLY A 514 -3.90 -12.18 -7.16
C GLY A 514 -2.82 -11.30 -7.80
N SER A 515 -1.76 -11.86 -8.39
CA SER A 515 -0.85 -11.09 -9.24
C SER A 515 -1.50 -10.80 -10.59
N VAL A 516 -1.75 -9.51 -10.84
CA VAL A 516 -2.41 -9.03 -12.06
C VAL A 516 -1.50 -9.21 -13.27
N ASP A 517 -0.20 -8.92 -13.10
CA ASP A 517 0.81 -9.10 -14.14
C ASP A 517 0.98 -10.57 -14.52
N ALA A 518 0.91 -11.48 -13.53
CA ALA A 518 0.98 -12.91 -13.81
C ALA A 518 -0.23 -13.41 -14.61
N ALA A 519 -1.43 -12.89 -14.33
CA ALA A 519 -2.62 -13.22 -15.12
C ALA A 519 -2.47 -12.73 -16.57
N PHE A 520 -1.95 -11.53 -16.77
CA PHE A 520 -1.65 -11.00 -18.10
C PHE A 520 -0.60 -11.84 -18.83
N ASN A 521 0.51 -12.16 -18.17
CA ASN A 521 1.57 -12.99 -18.74
C ASN A 521 1.11 -14.41 -19.10
N LEU A 522 0.21 -14.98 -18.30
CA LEU A 522 -0.42 -16.26 -18.59
C LEU A 522 -1.31 -16.18 -19.84
N GLY A 523 -2.03 -15.07 -20.00
CA GLY A 523 -2.78 -14.77 -21.23
C GLY A 523 -1.86 -14.72 -22.45
N ILE A 524 -0.72 -14.04 -22.37
CA ILE A 524 0.28 -13.99 -23.46
C ILE A 524 0.80 -15.42 -23.77
N LEU A 525 1.10 -16.21 -22.74
CA LEU A 525 1.61 -17.57 -22.92
C LEU A 525 0.62 -18.46 -23.68
N HIS A 526 -0.68 -18.42 -23.34
CA HIS A 526 -1.73 -19.16 -24.03
C HIS A 526 -1.98 -18.63 -25.44
N ALA A 527 -1.99 -17.31 -25.66
CA ALA A 527 -2.10 -16.70 -26.98
C ALA A 527 -0.96 -17.13 -27.89
N GLY A 528 0.28 -17.17 -27.38
CA GLY A 528 1.46 -17.64 -28.13
C GLY A 528 1.39 -19.12 -28.55
N ARG A 529 0.56 -19.91 -27.89
CA ARG A 529 0.27 -21.33 -28.24
C ARG A 529 -0.95 -21.49 -29.15
N GLY A 530 -1.63 -20.40 -29.49
CA GLY A 530 -2.86 -20.40 -30.28
C GLY A 530 -4.12 -20.81 -29.50
N ASP A 531 -4.05 -20.82 -28.15
CA ASP A 531 -5.20 -21.04 -27.30
C ASP A 531 -5.85 -19.70 -26.93
N ASP A 532 -6.44 -19.06 -27.94
CA ASP A 532 -7.05 -17.72 -27.81
C ASP A 532 -8.17 -17.70 -26.76
N ARG A 533 -8.86 -18.80 -26.58
CA ARG A 533 -9.98 -18.87 -25.61
C ARG A 533 -9.50 -18.79 -24.18
N THR A 534 -8.49 -19.56 -23.82
CA THR A 534 -7.91 -19.51 -22.47
C THR A 534 -7.16 -18.20 -22.26
N ALA A 535 -6.48 -17.70 -23.29
CA ALA A 535 -5.82 -16.41 -23.23
C ALA A 535 -6.81 -15.28 -22.93
N PHE A 536 -7.98 -15.28 -23.58
CA PHE A 536 -9.04 -14.29 -23.35
C PHE A 536 -9.52 -14.29 -21.90
N VAL A 537 -9.76 -15.45 -21.29
CA VAL A 537 -10.21 -15.56 -19.89
C VAL A 537 -9.17 -14.93 -18.94
N TRP A 538 -7.89 -15.16 -19.18
CA TRP A 538 -6.84 -14.59 -18.35
C TRP A 538 -6.67 -13.08 -18.56
N TYR A 539 -6.78 -12.60 -19.80
CA TYR A 539 -6.78 -11.17 -20.09
C TYR A 539 -7.99 -10.46 -19.47
N GLU A 540 -9.19 -11.07 -19.52
CA GLU A 540 -10.38 -10.51 -18.89
C GLU A 540 -10.21 -10.40 -17.37
N ARG A 541 -9.65 -11.43 -16.73
CA ARG A 541 -9.34 -11.41 -15.31
C ARG A 541 -8.34 -10.33 -14.94
N ALA A 542 -7.28 -10.16 -15.73
CA ALA A 542 -6.29 -9.10 -15.52
C ALA A 542 -6.90 -7.71 -15.77
N ALA A 543 -7.72 -7.55 -16.82
CA ALA A 543 -8.42 -6.30 -17.12
C ALA A 543 -9.41 -5.90 -16.04
N ALA A 544 -10.16 -6.85 -15.48
CA ALA A 544 -11.06 -6.63 -14.35
C ALA A 544 -10.32 -6.15 -13.09
N ALA A 545 -9.06 -6.55 -12.93
CA ALA A 545 -8.16 -6.08 -11.87
C ALA A 545 -7.43 -4.76 -12.21
N GLY A 546 -7.75 -4.13 -13.35
CA GLY A 546 -7.22 -2.82 -13.75
C GLY A 546 -5.95 -2.83 -14.59
N HIS A 547 -5.55 -3.99 -15.17
CA HIS A 547 -4.39 -4.04 -16.05
C HIS A 547 -4.71 -3.43 -17.42
N THR A 548 -4.08 -2.29 -17.72
CA THR A 548 -4.35 -1.48 -18.92
C THR A 548 -4.14 -2.25 -20.23
N GLU A 549 -3.02 -2.97 -20.35
CA GLU A 549 -2.69 -3.71 -21.55
C GLU A 549 -3.60 -4.93 -21.75
N ALA A 550 -4.00 -5.59 -20.65
CA ALA A 550 -5.00 -6.66 -20.71
C ALA A 550 -6.36 -6.15 -21.19
N ALA A 551 -6.79 -4.98 -20.73
CA ALA A 551 -8.03 -4.34 -21.21
C ALA A 551 -7.97 -4.02 -22.70
N LEU A 552 -6.81 -3.59 -23.20
CA LEU A 552 -6.58 -3.40 -24.64
C LEU A 552 -6.71 -4.74 -25.39
N GLN A 553 -6.05 -5.82 -24.93
CA GLN A 553 -6.11 -7.14 -25.58
C GLN A 553 -7.54 -7.70 -25.60
N VAL A 554 -8.30 -7.56 -24.50
CA VAL A 554 -9.72 -7.90 -24.46
C VAL A 554 -10.52 -7.09 -25.47
N GLY A 555 -10.31 -5.77 -25.52
CA GLY A 555 -10.97 -4.90 -26.49
C GLY A 555 -10.66 -5.29 -27.95
N ILE A 556 -9.42 -5.68 -28.25
CA ILE A 556 -9.02 -6.17 -29.58
C ILE A 556 -9.72 -7.50 -29.92
N ALA A 557 -9.76 -8.43 -28.97
CA ALA A 557 -10.43 -9.72 -29.18
C ALA A 557 -11.93 -9.54 -29.44
N LEU A 558 -12.61 -8.72 -28.65
CA LEU A 558 -14.03 -8.40 -28.81
C LEU A 558 -14.33 -7.71 -30.13
N LEU A 559 -13.46 -6.79 -30.61
CA LEU A 559 -13.61 -6.20 -31.94
C LEU A 559 -13.51 -7.24 -33.06
N ARG A 560 -12.64 -8.23 -32.90
CA ARG A 560 -12.51 -9.34 -33.87
C ARG A 560 -13.77 -10.20 -33.91
N ASP A 561 -14.40 -10.40 -32.76
CA ASP A 561 -15.61 -11.21 -32.62
C ASP A 561 -16.89 -10.42 -32.96
N GLY A 562 -16.77 -9.11 -33.22
CA GLY A 562 -17.89 -8.23 -33.59
C GLY A 562 -18.68 -7.67 -32.40
N GLU A 563 -18.21 -7.88 -31.18
CA GLU A 563 -18.85 -7.42 -29.94
C GLU A 563 -18.43 -5.96 -29.62
N GLU A 564 -18.86 -5.03 -30.49
CA GLU A 564 -18.37 -3.64 -30.45
C GLU A 564 -18.69 -2.89 -29.17
N GLN A 565 -19.82 -3.15 -28.50
CA GLN A 565 -20.22 -2.44 -27.29
C GLN A 565 -19.31 -2.79 -26.10
N ASP A 566 -19.02 -4.08 -25.96
CA ASP A 566 -18.14 -4.56 -24.89
C ASP A 566 -16.68 -4.17 -25.20
N ALA A 567 -16.27 -4.23 -26.48
CA ALA A 567 -14.97 -3.74 -26.90
C ALA A 567 -14.78 -2.27 -26.57
N GLU A 568 -15.77 -1.42 -26.83
CA GLU A 568 -15.74 0.01 -26.50
C GLU A 568 -15.51 0.25 -25.01
N ARG A 569 -16.21 -0.50 -24.13
CA ARG A 569 -16.05 -0.38 -22.69
C ARG A 569 -14.63 -0.66 -22.23
N HIS A 570 -14.03 -1.76 -22.74
CA HIS A 570 -12.66 -2.14 -22.38
C HIS A 570 -11.63 -1.17 -22.99
N LEU A 571 -11.84 -0.72 -24.23
CA LEU A 571 -10.96 0.27 -24.87
C LEU A 571 -11.03 1.64 -24.16
N ARG A 572 -12.21 2.08 -23.69
CA ARG A 572 -12.33 3.30 -22.87
C ARG A 572 -11.57 3.19 -21.55
N CYS A 573 -11.64 2.04 -20.89
CA CYS A 573 -10.89 1.78 -19.66
C CYS A 573 -9.38 1.87 -19.92
N ALA A 574 -8.89 1.16 -20.95
CA ALA A 574 -7.48 1.17 -21.31
C ALA A 574 -6.98 2.55 -21.78
N ALA A 575 -7.77 3.26 -22.60
CA ALA A 575 -7.45 4.62 -23.06
C ALA A 575 -7.44 5.63 -21.91
N GLY A 576 -8.40 5.52 -20.97
CA GLY A 576 -8.46 6.33 -19.76
C GLY A 576 -7.26 6.12 -18.84
N SER A 577 -6.68 4.91 -18.84
CA SER A 577 -5.46 4.56 -18.10
C SER A 577 -4.16 4.93 -18.83
N GLY A 578 -4.25 5.57 -20.03
CA GLY A 578 -3.09 6.10 -20.74
C GLY A 578 -2.54 5.20 -21.86
N SER A 579 -3.28 4.21 -22.35
CA SER A 579 -2.85 3.43 -23.53
C SER A 579 -3.11 4.19 -24.83
N ALA A 580 -2.06 4.63 -25.50
CA ALA A 580 -2.15 5.32 -26.79
C ALA A 580 -2.78 4.45 -27.90
N GLU A 581 -2.47 3.15 -27.92
CA GLU A 581 -3.06 2.19 -28.86
C GLU A 581 -4.56 2.00 -28.60
N ALA A 582 -4.97 1.89 -27.31
CA ALA A 582 -6.38 1.79 -26.95
C ALA A 582 -7.16 3.05 -27.36
N ALA A 583 -6.59 4.23 -27.11
CA ALA A 583 -7.18 5.50 -27.51
C ALA A 583 -7.35 5.61 -29.04
N PHE A 584 -6.35 5.17 -29.80
CA PHE A 584 -6.43 5.13 -31.26
C PHE A 584 -7.50 4.15 -31.76
N ARG A 585 -7.58 2.93 -31.18
CA ARG A 585 -8.59 1.92 -31.57
C ARG A 585 -10.00 2.35 -31.20
N LEU A 586 -10.17 2.96 -30.01
CA LEU A 586 -11.43 3.53 -29.60
C LEU A 586 -11.87 4.64 -30.57
N ALA A 587 -10.97 5.56 -30.90
CA ALA A 587 -11.24 6.61 -31.85
C ALA A 587 -11.64 6.04 -33.22
N THR A 588 -10.97 4.99 -33.70
CA THR A 588 -11.28 4.33 -34.97
C THR A 588 -12.68 3.66 -34.93
N LEU A 589 -13.03 3.03 -33.80
CA LEU A 589 -14.35 2.43 -33.62
C LEU A 589 -15.46 3.48 -33.64
N LEU A 590 -15.26 4.59 -32.90
CA LEU A 590 -16.23 5.71 -32.87
C LEU A 590 -16.35 6.39 -34.25
N ASP A 591 -15.24 6.58 -34.95
CA ASP A 591 -15.19 7.16 -36.32
C ASP A 591 -15.97 6.29 -37.31
N SER A 592 -15.87 4.94 -37.23
CA SER A 592 -16.60 4.02 -38.10
C SER A 592 -18.13 4.07 -37.92
N ARG A 593 -18.61 4.49 -36.75
CA ARG A 593 -20.06 4.63 -36.43
C ARG A 593 -20.62 5.99 -36.82
N GLN A 594 -19.76 6.98 -37.11
CA GLN A 594 -20.25 8.29 -37.50
C GLN A 594 -20.76 8.23 -38.95
N PRO A 595 -21.94 8.76 -39.24
CA PRO A 595 -22.35 8.92 -40.65
C PRO A 595 -21.38 9.86 -41.38
N PRO A 596 -21.14 9.68 -42.69
CA PRO A 596 -20.29 10.58 -43.46
C PRO A 596 -20.82 12.00 -43.25
N ALA A 597 -19.91 12.96 -43.00
CA ALA A 597 -20.25 14.32 -42.75
C ALA A 597 -21.08 14.86 -43.97
N GLY A 598 -22.33 15.16 -43.73
CA GLY A 598 -23.17 15.86 -44.71
C GLY A 598 -22.63 17.27 -44.92
N PRO A 599 -23.04 17.96 -46.01
CA PRO A 599 -22.68 19.36 -46.20
C PRO A 599 -23.14 20.16 -44.98
N PRO A 600 -22.31 21.06 -44.42
CA PRO A 600 -22.61 21.80 -43.22
C PRO A 600 -23.94 22.56 -43.38
N GLY A 601 -24.85 22.39 -42.39
CA GLY A 601 -26.10 23.14 -42.34
C GLY A 601 -25.84 24.63 -42.15
N LEU A 602 -26.66 25.49 -42.75
CA LEU A 602 -26.57 26.93 -42.53
C LEU A 602 -26.77 27.27 -41.03
N GLY A 603 -25.64 27.59 -40.35
CA GLY A 603 -25.64 28.01 -38.95
C GLY A 603 -24.97 27.03 -37.96
N GLU A 604 -24.48 25.88 -38.42
CA GLU A 604 -23.65 25.01 -37.59
C GLU A 604 -22.22 25.59 -37.48
N THR A 605 -21.82 25.85 -36.26
CA THR A 605 -20.44 26.23 -35.95
C THR A 605 -19.54 25.02 -36.16
N LEU A 606 -18.67 25.11 -37.20
CA LEU A 606 -17.68 24.08 -37.57
C LEU A 606 -16.64 23.73 -36.50
N ASN A 607 -16.88 24.06 -35.24
CA ASN A 607 -15.84 24.11 -34.20
C ASN A 607 -15.99 23.12 -33.01
N GLU A 608 -17.01 22.29 -32.99
CA GLU A 608 -17.07 21.26 -31.93
C GLU A 608 -16.33 20.00 -32.41
N LYS A 609 -15.22 19.69 -31.75
CA LYS A 609 -14.49 18.44 -31.96
C LYS A 609 -15.40 17.27 -31.56
N THR A 610 -15.41 16.24 -32.37
CA THR A 610 -16.12 15.01 -32.07
C THR A 610 -15.37 14.18 -31.03
N GLU A 611 -16.06 13.32 -30.30
CA GLU A 611 -15.43 12.45 -29.31
C GLU A 611 -14.29 11.61 -29.93
N CYS A 612 -14.46 11.13 -31.16
CA CYS A 612 -13.40 10.37 -31.84
C CYS A 612 -12.16 11.22 -32.12
N GLU A 613 -12.33 12.52 -32.45
CA GLU A 613 -11.20 13.44 -32.66
C GLU A 613 -10.43 13.66 -31.35
N GLU A 614 -11.12 13.81 -30.21
CA GLU A 614 -10.48 13.95 -28.92
C GLU A 614 -9.62 12.74 -28.56
N TRP A 615 -10.12 11.53 -28.83
CA TRP A 615 -9.36 10.31 -28.59
C TRP A 615 -8.18 10.16 -29.56
N TYR A 616 -8.33 10.55 -30.83
CA TYR A 616 -7.20 10.61 -31.76
C TYR A 616 -6.13 11.59 -31.28
N GLU A 617 -6.51 12.78 -30.81
CA GLU A 617 -5.58 13.78 -30.30
C GLU A 617 -4.83 13.25 -29.07
N ARG A 618 -5.52 12.65 -28.10
CA ARG A 618 -4.90 12.03 -26.93
C ARG A 618 -3.88 10.96 -27.31
N ALA A 619 -4.23 10.11 -28.28
CA ALA A 619 -3.31 9.10 -28.78
C ALA A 619 -2.10 9.75 -29.50
N ALA A 620 -2.33 10.81 -30.28
CA ALA A 620 -1.27 11.53 -31.01
C ALA A 620 -0.30 12.24 -30.05
N GLU A 621 -0.80 12.88 -29.00
CA GLU A 621 -0.01 13.51 -27.93
C GLU A 621 0.90 12.51 -27.21
N GLN A 622 0.46 11.26 -27.08
CA GLN A 622 1.25 10.15 -26.53
C GLN A 622 2.22 9.52 -27.56
N GLY A 623 2.36 10.13 -28.74
CA GLY A 623 3.31 9.69 -29.76
C GLY A 623 2.80 8.55 -30.65
N HIS A 624 1.50 8.22 -30.66
CA HIS A 624 0.98 7.18 -31.52
C HIS A 624 0.96 7.64 -33.00
N ARG A 625 1.89 7.11 -33.80
CA ARG A 625 2.17 7.56 -35.18
C ARG A 625 0.96 7.59 -36.10
N ARG A 626 0.08 6.58 -36.04
CA ARG A 626 -1.14 6.52 -36.88
C ARG A 626 -2.14 7.59 -36.47
N ALA A 627 -2.26 7.85 -35.14
CA ALA A 627 -3.12 8.90 -34.64
C ALA A 627 -2.63 10.28 -35.06
N GLN A 628 -1.31 10.54 -35.00
CA GLN A 628 -0.71 11.80 -35.50
C GLN A 628 -1.03 12.05 -36.96
N VAL A 629 -0.93 11.01 -37.82
CA VAL A 629 -1.32 11.13 -39.24
C VAL A 629 -2.81 11.43 -39.38
N ARG A 630 -3.68 10.74 -38.56
CA ARG A 630 -5.13 10.93 -38.64
C ARG A 630 -5.54 12.34 -38.19
N VAL A 631 -4.98 12.82 -37.08
CA VAL A 631 -5.21 14.20 -36.57
C VAL A 631 -4.73 15.22 -37.60
N GLY A 632 -3.56 15.00 -38.20
CA GLY A 632 -3.06 15.85 -39.30
C GLY A 632 -4.02 15.88 -40.51
N MET A 633 -4.64 14.74 -40.86
CA MET A 633 -5.64 14.69 -41.93
C MET A 633 -6.91 15.46 -41.58
N LEU A 634 -7.39 15.34 -40.31
CA LEU A 634 -8.55 16.07 -39.82
C LEU A 634 -8.28 17.58 -39.76
N ALA A 635 -7.10 18.00 -39.32
CA ALA A 635 -6.67 19.39 -39.31
C ALA A 635 -6.61 19.96 -40.75
N ALA A 636 -6.00 19.23 -41.71
CA ALA A 636 -5.95 19.62 -43.10
C ALA A 636 -7.35 19.72 -43.71
N GLY A 637 -8.28 18.82 -43.36
CA GLY A 637 -9.69 18.86 -43.83
C GLY A 637 -10.43 20.10 -43.35
N ARG A 638 -10.10 20.62 -42.14
CA ARG A 638 -10.63 21.87 -41.59
C ARG A 638 -9.94 23.12 -42.12
N GLY A 639 -8.87 22.96 -42.92
CA GLY A 639 -8.07 24.07 -43.44
C GLY A 639 -6.97 24.57 -42.48
N ASP A 640 -6.78 23.93 -41.35
CA ASP A 640 -5.66 24.18 -40.43
C ASP A 640 -4.39 23.51 -40.98
N LEU A 641 -3.73 24.17 -41.90
CA LEU A 641 -2.56 23.64 -42.57
C LEU A 641 -1.32 23.65 -41.66
N GLU A 642 -1.21 24.62 -40.76
CA GLU A 642 -0.11 24.69 -39.79
C GLU A 642 -0.19 23.55 -38.77
N GLY A 643 -1.36 23.30 -38.18
CA GLY A 643 -1.60 22.18 -37.32
C GLY A 643 -1.37 20.83 -38.00
N ALA A 644 -1.84 20.70 -39.25
CA ALA A 644 -1.61 19.51 -40.09
C ALA A 644 -0.11 19.26 -40.32
N ALA A 645 0.64 20.31 -40.69
CA ALA A 645 2.08 20.22 -40.93
C ALA A 645 2.85 19.78 -39.66
N ARG A 646 2.45 20.32 -38.50
CA ARG A 646 3.05 19.94 -37.22
C ARG A 646 2.86 18.44 -36.95
N TRP A 647 1.63 17.94 -36.99
CA TRP A 647 1.33 16.53 -36.72
C TRP A 647 1.97 15.58 -37.75
N TYR A 648 1.97 15.94 -39.02
CA TYR A 648 2.65 15.14 -40.05
C TYR A 648 4.17 15.12 -39.86
N ARG A 649 4.77 16.23 -39.39
CA ARG A 649 6.21 16.29 -39.09
C ARG A 649 6.56 15.40 -37.92
N GLU A 650 5.80 15.48 -36.82
CA GLU A 650 5.98 14.61 -35.65
C GLU A 650 5.86 13.13 -36.03
N ALA A 651 4.83 12.78 -36.80
CA ALA A 651 4.67 11.42 -37.30
C ALA A 651 5.85 10.97 -38.20
N ALA A 652 6.32 11.86 -39.09
CA ALA A 652 7.42 11.57 -40.00
C ALA A 652 8.76 11.40 -39.26
N GLU A 653 9.02 12.21 -38.24
CA GLU A 653 10.20 12.14 -37.40
C GLU A 653 10.19 10.85 -36.57
N ALA A 654 9.00 10.42 -36.14
CA ALA A 654 8.79 9.13 -35.47
C ALA A 654 8.86 7.93 -36.45
N GLY A 655 9.16 8.15 -37.75
CA GLY A 655 9.36 7.11 -38.75
C GLY A 655 8.08 6.69 -39.51
N SER A 656 7.00 7.47 -39.45
CA SER A 656 5.81 7.17 -40.23
C SER A 656 6.02 7.55 -41.70
N ARG A 657 6.04 6.56 -42.60
CA ARG A 657 6.09 6.76 -44.04
C ARG A 657 4.89 7.56 -44.59
N ASN A 658 3.70 7.37 -43.99
CA ASN A 658 2.49 8.09 -44.37
C ASN A 658 2.55 9.55 -43.89
N GLY A 659 3.08 9.81 -42.67
CA GLY A 659 3.32 11.17 -42.17
C GLY A 659 4.28 11.94 -43.07
N ALA A 660 5.41 11.33 -43.43
CA ALA A 660 6.39 11.94 -44.35
C ALA A 660 5.80 12.21 -45.75
N PHE A 661 4.99 11.29 -46.28
CA PHE A 661 4.31 11.50 -47.56
C PHE A 661 3.31 12.65 -47.51
N ASN A 662 2.47 12.72 -46.49
CA ASN A 662 1.45 13.76 -46.35
C ASN A 662 2.08 15.13 -46.09
N LEU A 663 3.15 15.19 -45.27
CA LEU A 663 3.93 16.43 -45.09
C LEU A 663 4.49 16.93 -46.43
N GLY A 664 5.09 16.05 -47.27
CA GLY A 664 5.57 16.40 -48.56
C GLY A 664 4.46 16.89 -49.54
N LEU A 665 3.25 16.31 -49.45
CA LEU A 665 2.11 16.80 -50.23
C LEU A 665 1.70 18.23 -49.85
N LEU A 666 1.71 18.50 -48.52
CA LEU A 666 1.34 19.81 -48.00
C LEU A 666 2.38 20.86 -48.38
N LEU A 667 3.67 20.59 -48.20
CA LEU A 667 4.79 21.47 -48.59
C LEU A 667 4.82 21.75 -50.12
N ALA A 668 4.54 20.72 -50.91
CA ALA A 668 4.44 20.92 -52.38
C ALA A 668 3.26 21.83 -52.77
N ARG A 669 2.16 21.77 -52.05
CA ARG A 669 1.00 22.67 -52.24
C ARG A 669 1.32 24.11 -51.85
N GLU A 670 2.19 24.31 -50.86
CA GLU A 670 2.68 25.60 -50.39
C GLU A 670 3.80 26.17 -51.32
N GLY A 671 4.27 25.39 -52.28
CA GLY A 671 5.31 25.79 -53.23
C GLY A 671 6.74 25.45 -52.79
N SER A 672 6.91 24.77 -51.63
CA SER A 672 8.23 24.36 -51.11
C SER A 672 8.65 23.00 -51.71
N GLU A 673 8.83 22.92 -53.04
CA GLU A 673 9.17 21.69 -53.75
C GLU A 673 10.46 20.99 -53.26
N PRO A 674 11.57 21.70 -52.90
CA PRO A 674 12.78 21.04 -52.42
C PRO A 674 12.57 20.31 -51.08
N GLU A 675 11.81 20.92 -50.15
CA GLU A 675 11.50 20.29 -48.87
C GLU A 675 10.52 19.13 -49.06
N ALA A 676 9.53 19.28 -49.94
CA ALA A 676 8.62 18.21 -50.30
C ALA A 676 9.37 16.98 -50.86
N ALA A 677 10.34 17.21 -51.76
CA ALA A 677 11.18 16.15 -52.32
C ALA A 677 11.99 15.41 -51.24
N LEU A 678 12.51 16.13 -50.23
CA LEU A 678 13.24 15.54 -49.12
C LEU A 678 12.35 14.58 -48.31
N TRP A 679 11.13 15.00 -47.95
CA TRP A 679 10.20 14.18 -47.22
C TRP A 679 9.66 13.00 -48.02
N TRP A 680 9.38 13.19 -49.34
CA TRP A 680 9.01 12.09 -50.23
C TRP A 680 10.15 11.09 -50.40
N SER A 681 11.40 11.54 -50.42
CA SER A 681 12.58 10.66 -50.49
C SER A 681 12.66 9.79 -49.24
N ARG A 682 12.49 10.39 -48.06
CA ARG A 682 12.42 9.62 -46.77
C ARG A 682 11.28 8.60 -46.81
N ALA A 683 10.08 9.01 -47.24
CA ALA A 683 8.93 8.12 -47.35
C ALA A 683 9.16 6.97 -48.35
N ALA A 684 9.74 7.27 -49.51
CA ALA A 684 10.04 6.28 -50.55
C ALA A 684 11.11 5.28 -50.11
N HIS A 685 12.13 5.73 -49.36
CA HIS A 685 13.12 4.85 -48.77
C HIS A 685 12.51 3.95 -47.68
N ALA A 686 11.48 4.42 -46.97
CA ALA A 686 10.69 3.64 -46.01
C ALA A 686 9.62 2.76 -46.70
N GLY A 687 9.63 2.61 -48.02
CA GLY A 687 8.74 1.71 -48.74
C GLY A 687 7.39 2.31 -49.17
N HIS A 688 7.26 3.64 -49.26
CA HIS A 688 6.03 4.28 -49.69
C HIS A 688 6.00 4.49 -51.21
N GLY A 689 5.35 3.61 -51.99
CA GLY A 689 5.35 3.64 -53.47
C GLY A 689 4.74 4.90 -54.08
N ARG A 690 3.71 5.52 -53.47
CA ARG A 690 3.14 6.80 -53.96
C ARG A 690 4.14 7.94 -53.82
N ALA A 691 5.01 7.93 -52.81
CA ALA A 691 6.07 8.93 -52.65
C ALA A 691 7.12 8.79 -53.75
N ALA A 692 7.54 7.56 -54.08
CA ALA A 692 8.44 7.28 -55.19
C ALA A 692 7.85 7.78 -56.53
N LEU A 693 6.55 7.58 -56.78
CA LEU A 693 5.89 8.11 -57.97
C LEU A 693 5.88 9.65 -58.00
N ARG A 694 5.69 10.33 -56.87
CA ARG A 694 5.77 11.80 -56.78
C ARG A 694 7.17 12.32 -57.12
N LEU A 695 8.21 11.65 -56.60
CA LEU A 695 9.60 11.96 -56.92
C LEU A 695 9.88 11.75 -58.41
N ALA A 696 9.40 10.64 -59.00
CA ALA A 696 9.55 10.38 -60.42
C ALA A 696 8.91 11.49 -61.28
N LEU A 697 7.71 11.95 -60.93
CA LEU A 697 7.02 13.06 -61.60
C LEU A 697 7.77 14.39 -61.41
N LEU A 698 8.38 14.61 -60.26
CA LEU A 698 9.16 15.82 -59.99
C LEU A 698 10.45 15.82 -60.82
N ALA A 699 11.20 14.72 -60.79
CA ALA A 699 12.41 14.54 -61.62
C ALA A 699 12.13 14.69 -63.10
N ALA A 700 11.03 14.10 -63.59
CA ALA A 700 10.60 14.27 -64.99
C ALA A 700 10.32 15.75 -65.36
N ARG A 701 9.70 16.52 -64.47
CA ARG A 701 9.47 17.98 -64.70
C ARG A 701 10.75 18.79 -64.72
N HIS A 702 11.78 18.38 -63.99
CA HIS A 702 13.07 19.03 -63.92
C HIS A 702 14.01 18.57 -65.06
N GLY A 703 13.60 17.62 -65.92
CA GLY A 703 14.42 17.06 -66.98
C GLY A 703 15.47 16.06 -66.49
N GLU A 704 15.39 15.59 -65.24
CA GLU A 704 16.28 14.60 -64.64
C GLU A 704 15.76 13.17 -64.92
N LEU A 705 15.85 12.82 -66.26
CA LEU A 705 15.19 11.60 -66.76
C LEU A 705 15.71 10.32 -66.17
N ASP A 706 17.02 10.19 -65.91
CA ASP A 706 17.65 9.02 -65.27
C ASP A 706 17.19 8.83 -63.82
N GLU A 707 17.02 9.93 -63.10
CA GLU A 707 16.52 9.89 -61.75
C GLU A 707 15.02 9.55 -61.70
N GLY A 708 14.27 10.14 -62.66
CA GLY A 708 12.87 9.83 -62.86
C GLY A 708 12.63 8.34 -63.14
N GLU A 709 13.45 7.71 -63.99
CA GLU A 709 13.35 6.29 -64.33
C GLU A 709 13.65 5.41 -63.07
N ARG A 710 14.66 5.77 -62.27
CA ARG A 710 14.98 5.05 -61.00
C ARG A 710 13.85 5.10 -60.04
N TRP A 711 13.23 6.26 -59.83
CA TRP A 711 12.10 6.41 -58.93
C TRP A 711 10.83 5.71 -59.47
N CYS A 712 10.60 5.68 -60.80
CA CYS A 712 9.55 4.88 -61.43
C CYS A 712 9.72 3.39 -61.15
N ALA A 713 10.95 2.86 -61.31
CA ALA A 713 11.25 1.45 -61.02
C ALA A 713 10.89 1.11 -59.57
N ARG A 714 11.28 1.98 -58.64
CA ARG A 714 10.97 1.81 -57.20
C ARG A 714 9.47 1.95 -56.90
N ALA A 715 8.76 2.84 -57.59
CA ALA A 715 7.31 2.99 -57.44
C ALA A 715 6.53 1.77 -57.94
N VAL A 716 7.04 1.09 -58.99
CA VAL A 716 6.48 -0.18 -59.50
C VAL A 716 6.66 -1.30 -58.50
N GLU A 717 7.83 -1.36 -57.85
CA GLU A 717 8.15 -2.39 -56.83
C GLU A 717 7.33 -2.22 -55.55
N LEU A 718 7.19 -0.99 -55.03
CA LEU A 718 6.65 -0.70 -53.70
C LEU A 718 5.19 -0.23 -53.73
N GLY A 719 4.64 0.11 -54.88
CA GLY A 719 3.31 0.72 -54.98
C GLY A 719 2.18 -0.30 -55.09
N PRO A 720 0.96 0.06 -54.68
CA PRO A 720 -0.22 -0.71 -55.02
C PRO A 720 -0.43 -0.75 -56.55
N ALA A 721 -1.19 -1.70 -57.07
CA ALA A 721 -1.33 -1.99 -58.49
C ALA A 721 -1.56 -0.73 -59.37
N GLU A 722 -2.41 0.19 -58.93
CA GLU A 722 -2.69 1.46 -59.66
C GLU A 722 -1.46 2.38 -59.75
N VAL A 723 -0.66 2.43 -58.67
CA VAL A 723 0.56 3.25 -58.60
C VAL A 723 1.64 2.61 -59.44
N ALA A 724 1.80 1.30 -59.38
CA ALA A 724 2.73 0.52 -60.18
C ALA A 724 2.46 0.68 -61.67
N GLU A 725 1.18 0.60 -62.11
CA GLU A 725 0.77 0.79 -63.48
C GLU A 725 1.08 2.22 -63.98
N ARG A 726 0.77 3.25 -63.19
CA ARG A 726 1.08 4.64 -63.52
C ARG A 726 2.60 4.87 -63.62
N ALA A 727 3.35 4.31 -62.66
CA ALA A 727 4.80 4.38 -62.65
C ALA A 727 5.43 3.63 -63.83
N ALA A 728 4.90 2.48 -64.23
CA ALA A 728 5.36 1.75 -65.41
C ALA A 728 5.14 2.54 -66.71
N ARG A 729 3.96 3.15 -66.87
CA ARG A 729 3.68 4.03 -68.07
C ARG A 729 4.61 5.25 -68.10
N LEU A 730 4.83 5.89 -66.96
CA LEU A 730 5.76 7.03 -66.89
C LEU A 730 7.19 6.58 -67.15
N ARG A 731 7.63 5.44 -66.67
CA ARG A 731 8.95 4.87 -66.93
C ARG A 731 9.19 4.60 -68.40
N GLU A 732 8.20 4.04 -69.11
CA GLU A 732 8.28 3.79 -70.56
C GLU A 732 8.40 5.08 -71.36
N ALA A 733 7.64 6.13 -71.01
CA ALA A 733 7.73 7.43 -71.62
C ALA A 733 9.11 8.10 -71.40
N LEU A 734 9.65 8.04 -70.15
CA LEU A 734 10.98 8.56 -69.83
C LEU A 734 12.09 7.79 -70.57
N HIS A 735 11.94 6.48 -70.70
CA HIS A 735 12.91 5.67 -71.47
C HIS A 735 12.91 6.00 -72.95
N GLN A 736 11.75 6.31 -73.53
CA GLN A 736 11.65 6.75 -74.94
C GLN A 736 12.31 8.12 -75.17
N GLU A 737 12.17 9.07 -74.22
CA GLU A 737 12.83 10.37 -74.27
C GLU A 737 14.35 10.27 -74.04
N LEU A 738 14.85 9.35 -73.22
CA LEU A 738 16.26 9.09 -72.98
C LEU A 738 16.95 8.45 -74.22
N THR A 739 16.19 7.76 -75.06
CA THR A 739 16.70 7.03 -76.22
C THR A 739 16.52 7.81 -77.56
N ALA A 740 15.71 8.86 -77.53
CA ALA A 740 15.49 9.78 -78.64
C ALA A 740 16.57 10.87 -78.69
#